data_bb60d21eb22cd05fd02ef36e84309e16
#
_entry.id   bb60d21eb22cd05fd02ef36e84309e16
#
_cell.length_a   1.000
_cell.length_b   1.000
_cell.length_c   1.000
_cell.angle_alpha   90.00
_cell.angle_beta   90.00
_cell.angle_gamma   90.00
#
_symmetry.space_group_name_H-M   'P 1'
#
loop_
_entity.id
_entity.type
_entity.pdbx_description
1 polymer ?
#
loop_
_entity_poly.entity_id
_entity_poly.type
_entity_poly.pdbx_seq_one_letter_code
_entity_poly.pdbx_strand_id
1 'polypeptide(L)'
;MTVQLKDIQVLDSGARFLCVDLHIHSHGGSHDVTDSTMTPEAIVDSAVNQGLSVIAITDHNSDANVQRAVDHAQENYSGQILVLPGVEVTTAHGHLLAYFASDRAADLAKFLSRLDLLGDTGADNTRTAKSMADTISEAERLGGICIAAHIDRPKTGFAAFAPGFQNWKKDIITSPGLYGLECDTVDALLWYSEHDEAGSAGVERKKMLNSRHLVHDLSARHHLAHVQGSDAHSMNRFQHQDPTKPWTRIKLAELSFNSLRIALIDPTARVRACASVPRSIPRVRGLAITGGFLHEEKIHFSDNLNCLIGGRGTGKSTAIRAMAYAFGLNDDFANYDNCPDSITVYCEDANGILYRYVRTRGGDIEVKAKEDRSLSDVPVDAFRIEYYGQGELAKVAEDPLKHPSLFQEFLDRHTNLRDLIETEESLVTRLREYAGRLNPLETAFAQLAMKKTSLEEVEKKLKIAEEGNLREVVGTQSKLASERTVRESIEGIASEFKTGCTLEGFQRSFGQILATAGACTEDEASKKTMEAIKEALEKNNAALRQKETELNALLGACAGELAKQAGQLKVSHQRLSGEVATKLADLKARGLATNIAGLELLLRQKTSIAKEIASVEQRSDERKRCQDERTKLLAELQQTRQEMTVRRKVQLKGINTNLSGTIKDYTIFVKYEEAGITAEFESFVQQKMHGTYLQDNLIEQLCSRTTPSMLADLVLHRNSDKLATIAKISPEWAEKIVEKLCYWNILFDLQVLGKPPKPIITVRTKTTPAREIPVHQLSDGQRHTILLTIAMLAESNVPLVIDQPEDDLDNAFIFSSIVTTLRAIKERRQVILVTHNANIAVLGDSELILPMHREDDFGKTKDRGSIDADATRRRVLEILEGGSDAFNRRREMYSH
;
A
#
# COMPACT_ATOMS: atom_id res chain seq x y z
N MET A 1 -10.82 18.21 24.66
CA MET A 1 -10.50 16.91 25.31
C MET A 1 -10.20 15.88 24.24
N THR A 2 -9.13 15.13 24.37
CA THR A 2 -8.78 14.08 23.39
C THR A 2 -9.80 12.95 23.51
N VAL A 3 -10.55 12.67 22.44
CA VAL A 3 -11.50 11.55 22.38
C VAL A 3 -10.74 10.25 22.59
N GLN A 4 -11.20 9.37 23.48
CA GLN A 4 -10.56 8.08 23.73
C GLN A 4 -11.21 6.97 22.91
N LEU A 5 -10.46 5.90 22.62
CA LEU A 5 -10.98 4.77 21.84
C LEU A 5 -12.27 4.18 22.46
N LYS A 6 -12.35 4.08 23.77
CA LYS A 6 -13.56 3.60 24.48
C LYS A 6 -14.82 4.43 24.14
N ASP A 7 -14.65 5.74 23.90
CA ASP A 7 -15.77 6.64 23.56
C ASP A 7 -16.26 6.42 22.10
N ILE A 8 -15.48 5.72 21.30
CA ILE A 8 -15.79 5.32 19.93
C ILE A 8 -16.37 3.91 19.93
N GLN A 9 -15.81 3.00 20.74
CA GLN A 9 -16.21 1.58 20.76
C GLN A 9 -17.62 1.31 21.30
N VAL A 10 -18.26 2.29 21.94
CA VAL A 10 -19.68 2.22 22.33
C VAL A 10 -20.63 2.35 21.14
N LEU A 11 -20.13 2.85 20.01
CA LEU A 11 -20.90 3.00 18.79
C LEU A 11 -21.00 1.65 18.07
N ASP A 12 -22.13 1.42 17.38
CA ASP A 12 -22.31 0.25 16.56
C ASP A 12 -21.25 0.20 15.44
N SER A 13 -20.58 -0.94 15.32
CA SER A 13 -19.60 -1.27 14.26
C SER A 13 -20.14 -2.20 13.17
N GLY A 14 -21.48 -2.41 13.17
CA GLY A 14 -22.18 -3.20 12.17
C GLY A 14 -22.23 -4.70 12.46
N ALA A 15 -22.42 -5.49 11.39
CA ALA A 15 -22.59 -6.93 11.50
C ALA A 15 -21.30 -7.65 11.92
N ARG A 16 -21.48 -8.64 12.80
CA ARG A 16 -20.39 -9.50 13.31
C ARG A 16 -20.82 -10.95 13.34
N PHE A 17 -19.87 -11.87 13.27
CA PHE A 17 -20.15 -13.28 13.40
C PHE A 17 -20.47 -13.65 14.85
N LEU A 18 -21.70 -14.13 15.07
CA LEU A 18 -22.23 -14.57 16.36
C LEU A 18 -22.35 -16.08 16.38
N CYS A 19 -22.10 -16.70 17.54
CA CYS A 19 -22.29 -18.12 17.73
C CYS A 19 -23.79 -18.42 17.86
N VAL A 20 -24.26 -19.45 17.15
CA VAL A 20 -25.66 -19.86 17.16
C VAL A 20 -25.80 -21.37 17.33
N ASP A 21 -26.88 -21.80 17.98
CA ASP A 21 -27.34 -23.18 18.00
C ASP A 21 -28.84 -23.25 17.68
N LEU A 22 -29.15 -23.79 16.51
CA LEU A 22 -30.51 -23.80 15.99
C LEU A 22 -31.24 -25.14 16.18
N HIS A 23 -30.65 -26.09 16.93
CA HIS A 23 -31.23 -27.44 17.15
C HIS A 23 -30.99 -27.93 18.57
N ILE A 24 -31.96 -27.65 19.44
CA ILE A 24 -31.89 -28.00 20.89
C ILE A 24 -33.26 -28.57 21.31
N HIS A 25 -33.23 -29.68 22.04
CA HIS A 25 -34.41 -30.29 22.62
C HIS A 25 -34.56 -30.00 24.13
N SER A 26 -35.77 -29.94 24.61
CA SER A 26 -36.08 -29.60 25.99
C SER A 26 -36.84 -30.71 26.73
N HIS A 27 -36.65 -30.80 28.02
CA HIS A 27 -37.36 -31.76 28.89
C HIS A 27 -38.84 -31.41 28.94
N GLY A 28 -39.70 -32.41 28.66
CA GLY A 28 -41.15 -32.26 28.62
C GLY A 28 -41.68 -31.70 27.27
N GLY A 29 -40.79 -31.20 26.40
CA GLY A 29 -41.11 -30.86 25.01
C GLY A 29 -40.83 -32.01 24.05
N SER A 30 -39.70 -32.73 24.27
CA SER A 30 -39.37 -33.97 23.56
C SER A 30 -39.35 -35.15 24.53
N HIS A 31 -39.94 -36.28 24.20
CA HIS A 31 -40.08 -37.45 25.08
C HIS A 31 -38.75 -38.18 25.29
N ASP A 32 -37.81 -38.09 24.34
CA ASP A 32 -36.49 -38.70 24.41
C ASP A 32 -35.50 -37.88 25.26
N VAL A 33 -35.88 -36.65 25.66
CA VAL A 33 -35.08 -35.84 26.63
C VAL A 33 -35.42 -36.28 28.04
N THR A 34 -34.65 -37.22 28.58
CA THR A 34 -34.82 -37.77 29.93
C THR A 34 -34.10 -36.91 31.00
N ASP A 35 -33.22 -36.02 30.62
CA ASP A 35 -32.49 -35.10 31.53
C ASP A 35 -33.43 -33.98 32.01
N SER A 36 -33.94 -34.10 33.26
CA SER A 36 -34.84 -33.10 33.84
C SER A 36 -34.23 -31.71 34.07
N THR A 37 -32.90 -31.56 33.89
CA THR A 37 -32.22 -30.26 33.95
C THR A 37 -32.32 -29.49 32.63
N MET A 38 -32.75 -30.14 31.52
CA MET A 38 -32.97 -29.48 30.23
C MET A 38 -34.29 -28.68 30.20
N THR A 39 -34.52 -27.87 31.25
CA THR A 39 -35.65 -26.92 31.25
C THR A 39 -35.40 -25.79 30.25
N PRO A 40 -36.45 -25.18 29.64
CA PRO A 40 -36.27 -24.06 28.72
C PRO A 40 -35.46 -22.88 29.31
N GLU A 41 -35.69 -22.58 30.59
CA GLU A 41 -34.95 -21.51 31.29
C GLU A 41 -33.46 -21.86 31.46
N ALA A 42 -33.17 -23.09 31.91
CA ALA A 42 -31.78 -23.55 32.08
C ALA A 42 -30.99 -23.64 30.76
N ILE A 43 -31.68 -23.96 29.67
CA ILE A 43 -31.11 -23.94 28.31
C ILE A 43 -30.70 -22.50 27.94
N VAL A 44 -31.59 -21.52 28.16
CA VAL A 44 -31.29 -20.10 27.86
C VAL A 44 -30.14 -19.60 28.73
N ASP A 45 -30.15 -19.87 30.06
CA ASP A 45 -29.08 -19.47 30.96
C ASP A 45 -27.72 -20.07 30.52
N SER A 46 -27.72 -21.35 30.18
CA SER A 46 -26.53 -22.05 29.69
C SER A 46 -26.03 -21.51 28.36
N ALA A 47 -26.93 -21.17 27.43
CA ALA A 47 -26.58 -20.57 26.15
C ALA A 47 -25.86 -19.24 26.32
N VAL A 48 -26.39 -18.37 27.18
CA VAL A 48 -25.75 -17.07 27.48
C VAL A 48 -24.35 -17.27 28.09
N ASN A 49 -24.21 -18.18 29.02
CA ASN A 49 -22.94 -18.52 29.69
C ASN A 49 -21.91 -19.08 28.70
N GLN A 50 -22.33 -19.76 27.64
CA GLN A 50 -21.48 -20.27 26.57
C GLN A 50 -21.22 -19.26 25.45
N GLY A 51 -21.79 -18.05 25.54
CA GLY A 51 -21.63 -16.97 24.55
C GLY A 51 -22.42 -17.20 23.25
N LEU A 52 -23.47 -18.02 23.29
CA LEU A 52 -24.41 -18.12 22.17
C LEU A 52 -25.30 -16.88 22.12
N SER A 53 -25.53 -16.36 20.92
CA SER A 53 -26.33 -15.15 20.68
C SER A 53 -27.70 -15.46 20.05
N VAL A 54 -27.84 -16.60 19.39
CA VAL A 54 -29.11 -17.08 18.86
C VAL A 54 -29.26 -18.55 19.15
N ILE A 55 -30.40 -18.96 19.69
CA ILE A 55 -30.78 -20.35 19.89
C ILE A 55 -32.22 -20.62 19.40
N ALA A 56 -32.52 -21.89 19.16
CA ALA A 56 -33.91 -22.33 18.92
C ALA A 56 -34.22 -23.58 19.77
N ILE A 57 -35.38 -23.57 20.42
CA ILE A 57 -35.95 -24.78 21.00
C ILE A 57 -36.73 -25.47 19.87
N THR A 58 -36.38 -26.72 19.59
CA THR A 58 -36.88 -27.46 18.41
C THR A 58 -37.34 -28.85 18.79
N ASP A 59 -38.19 -28.93 19.80
CA ASP A 59 -38.76 -30.19 20.29
C ASP A 59 -39.50 -30.95 19.18
N HIS A 60 -39.50 -32.30 19.23
CA HIS A 60 -40.13 -33.17 18.24
C HIS A 60 -41.63 -32.91 18.13
N ASN A 61 -42.05 -32.32 17.02
CA ASN A 61 -43.48 -32.05 16.70
C ASN A 61 -44.23 -31.32 17.85
N SER A 62 -43.53 -30.50 18.65
CA SER A 62 -44.04 -29.86 19.87
C SER A 62 -43.59 -28.39 20.00
N ASP A 63 -44.51 -27.56 20.47
CA ASP A 63 -44.25 -26.16 20.85
C ASP A 63 -44.34 -25.92 22.38
N ALA A 64 -44.43 -26.97 23.20
CA ALA A 64 -44.79 -26.93 24.60
C ALA A 64 -43.88 -25.99 25.45
N ASN A 65 -42.57 -25.93 25.20
CA ASN A 65 -41.58 -25.15 25.97
C ASN A 65 -41.11 -23.87 25.28
N VAL A 66 -41.52 -23.64 24.05
CA VAL A 66 -41.01 -22.54 23.24
C VAL A 66 -41.32 -21.17 23.85
N GLN A 67 -42.57 -20.92 24.26
CA GLN A 67 -42.96 -19.62 24.81
C GLN A 67 -42.20 -19.31 26.13
N ARG A 68 -42.03 -20.33 26.99
CA ARG A 68 -41.30 -20.18 28.24
C ARG A 68 -39.83 -19.75 28.02
N ALA A 69 -39.15 -20.34 27.00
CA ALA A 69 -37.80 -19.98 26.65
C ALA A 69 -37.71 -18.54 26.11
N VAL A 70 -38.67 -18.16 25.28
CA VAL A 70 -38.74 -16.79 24.73
C VAL A 70 -38.97 -15.77 25.85
N ASP A 71 -39.94 -16.01 26.72
CA ASP A 71 -40.24 -15.11 27.82
C ASP A 71 -39.07 -14.95 28.78
N HIS A 72 -38.44 -16.06 29.17
CA HIS A 72 -37.25 -16.05 30.05
C HIS A 72 -36.07 -15.24 29.44
N ALA A 73 -35.83 -15.38 28.13
CA ALA A 73 -34.80 -14.60 27.47
C ALA A 73 -35.14 -13.12 27.40
N GLN A 74 -36.40 -12.75 27.14
CA GLN A 74 -36.84 -11.35 27.12
C GLN A 74 -36.74 -10.69 28.52
N GLU A 75 -37.12 -11.41 29.58
CA GLU A 75 -37.12 -10.89 30.93
C GLU A 75 -35.68 -10.73 31.51
N ASN A 76 -34.78 -11.69 31.23
CA ASN A 76 -33.48 -11.74 31.89
C ASN A 76 -32.30 -11.35 31.01
N TYR A 77 -32.39 -11.49 29.67
CA TYR A 77 -31.27 -11.36 28.73
C TYR A 77 -31.60 -10.53 27.50
N SER A 78 -32.52 -9.56 27.65
CA SER A 78 -32.93 -8.70 26.58
C SER A 78 -31.75 -8.08 25.83
N GLY A 79 -31.68 -8.23 24.51
CA GLY A 79 -30.59 -7.73 23.68
C GLY A 79 -29.28 -8.53 23.76
N GLN A 80 -29.19 -9.59 24.56
CA GLN A 80 -28.01 -10.46 24.66
C GLN A 80 -28.18 -11.75 23.86
N ILE A 81 -29.39 -12.33 23.87
CA ILE A 81 -29.71 -13.56 23.15
C ILE A 81 -31.06 -13.46 22.45
N LEU A 82 -31.17 -14.04 21.27
CA LEU A 82 -32.43 -14.26 20.56
C LEU A 82 -32.81 -15.72 20.66
N VAL A 83 -34.01 -15.99 21.24
CA VAL A 83 -34.62 -17.32 21.22
C VAL A 83 -35.67 -17.37 20.11
N LEU A 84 -35.51 -18.30 19.17
CA LEU A 84 -36.45 -18.53 18.08
C LEU A 84 -37.47 -19.59 18.44
N PRO A 85 -38.78 -19.33 18.24
CA PRO A 85 -39.79 -20.38 18.20
C PRO A 85 -39.46 -21.39 17.10
N GLY A 86 -39.12 -22.61 17.47
CA GLY A 86 -38.74 -23.65 16.52
C GLY A 86 -39.43 -24.98 16.82
N VAL A 87 -39.34 -25.89 15.86
CA VAL A 87 -39.81 -27.27 15.98
C VAL A 87 -39.01 -28.17 15.04
N GLU A 88 -38.70 -29.40 15.48
CA GLU A 88 -38.26 -30.45 14.59
C GLU A 88 -39.46 -31.32 14.17
N VAL A 89 -39.78 -31.28 12.88
CA VAL A 89 -40.91 -32.04 12.30
C VAL A 89 -40.40 -33.32 11.64
N THR A 90 -40.90 -34.47 12.09
CA THR A 90 -40.66 -35.76 11.42
C THR A 90 -41.58 -35.90 10.21
N THR A 91 -40.98 -35.93 9.00
CA THR A 91 -41.71 -36.09 7.73
C THR A 91 -41.47 -37.48 7.10
N ALA A 92 -42.17 -37.80 6.02
CA ALA A 92 -41.93 -39.00 5.24
C ALA A 92 -40.54 -39.08 4.61
N HIS A 93 -39.83 -37.95 4.52
CA HIS A 93 -38.52 -37.81 3.85
C HIS A 93 -37.37 -37.42 4.79
N GLY A 94 -37.55 -37.60 6.12
CA GLY A 94 -36.60 -37.22 7.17
C GLY A 94 -37.08 -36.04 8.01
N HIS A 95 -36.18 -35.46 8.81
CA HIS A 95 -36.50 -34.39 9.75
C HIS A 95 -36.31 -33.00 9.15
N LEU A 96 -37.18 -32.08 9.59
CA LEU A 96 -37.19 -30.68 9.13
C LEU A 96 -37.26 -29.74 10.33
N LEU A 97 -36.33 -28.82 10.46
CA LEU A 97 -36.39 -27.72 11.40
C LEU A 97 -37.17 -26.55 10.79
N ALA A 98 -38.17 -26.05 11.51
CA ALA A 98 -38.93 -24.87 11.12
C ALA A 98 -38.89 -23.84 12.21
N TYR A 99 -38.63 -22.55 11.83
CA TYR A 99 -38.47 -21.44 12.75
C TYR A 99 -39.41 -20.30 12.43
N PHE A 100 -39.83 -19.59 13.47
CA PHE A 100 -40.67 -18.40 13.37
C PHE A 100 -40.09 -17.24 14.17
N ALA A 101 -40.59 -16.02 13.94
CA ALA A 101 -40.17 -14.87 14.69
C ALA A 101 -40.60 -14.99 16.19
N SER A 102 -39.77 -14.46 17.10
CA SER A 102 -40.01 -14.58 18.56
C SER A 102 -41.33 -13.94 19.01
N ASP A 103 -41.79 -12.91 18.34
CA ASP A 103 -43.11 -12.28 18.56
C ASP A 103 -44.28 -13.01 17.88
N ARG A 104 -44.01 -14.08 17.17
CA ARG A 104 -44.99 -14.88 16.40
C ARG A 104 -45.03 -16.36 16.80
N ALA A 105 -44.73 -16.68 18.04
CA ALA A 105 -44.78 -18.06 18.56
C ALA A 105 -46.16 -18.74 18.32
N ALA A 106 -47.25 -17.98 18.32
CA ALA A 106 -48.59 -18.50 17.98
C ALA A 106 -48.69 -19.03 16.52
N ASP A 107 -47.81 -18.58 15.59
CA ASP A 107 -47.80 -19.12 14.24
C ASP A 107 -47.16 -20.51 14.16
N LEU A 108 -46.25 -20.83 15.11
CA LEU A 108 -45.75 -22.20 15.29
C LEU A 108 -46.87 -23.17 15.67
N ALA A 109 -47.72 -22.82 16.62
CA ALA A 109 -48.92 -23.64 17.00
C ALA A 109 -49.85 -23.82 15.81
N LYS A 110 -50.13 -22.75 15.03
CA LYS A 110 -50.93 -22.84 13.80
C LYS A 110 -50.25 -23.72 12.74
N PHE A 111 -48.93 -23.66 12.62
CA PHE A 111 -48.19 -24.52 11.71
C PHE A 111 -48.38 -25.98 12.08
N LEU A 112 -48.12 -26.35 13.34
CA LEU A 112 -48.30 -27.72 13.85
C LEU A 112 -49.73 -28.25 13.64
N SER A 113 -50.73 -27.40 13.87
CA SER A 113 -52.16 -27.78 13.67
C SER A 113 -52.52 -28.12 12.21
N ARG A 114 -51.69 -27.68 11.24
CA ARG A 114 -51.93 -27.94 9.81
C ARG A 114 -51.13 -29.12 9.26
N LEU A 115 -50.32 -29.78 10.12
CA LEU A 115 -49.41 -30.83 9.64
C LEU A 115 -50.04 -32.21 9.64
N ASP A 116 -51.28 -32.39 10.12
CA ASP A 116 -51.92 -33.68 10.21
C ASP A 116 -51.02 -34.71 10.92
N LEU A 117 -50.54 -34.36 12.12
CA LEU A 117 -49.60 -35.17 12.91
C LEU A 117 -50.23 -36.50 13.33
N LEU A 118 -49.52 -37.59 13.13
CA LEU A 118 -49.91 -38.96 13.47
C LEU A 118 -49.05 -39.47 14.64
N GLY A 119 -49.59 -39.47 15.85
CA GLY A 119 -48.92 -39.90 17.08
C GLY A 119 -48.99 -38.83 18.17
N ASP A 120 -48.30 -39.08 19.28
CA ASP A 120 -48.29 -38.18 20.45
C ASP A 120 -47.32 -37.01 20.23
N THR A 121 -47.70 -35.80 20.58
CA THR A 121 -46.88 -34.61 20.53
C THR A 121 -45.64 -34.81 21.43
N GLY A 122 -44.46 -34.48 20.95
CA GLY A 122 -43.19 -34.66 21.67
C GLY A 122 -42.52 -36.04 21.47
N ALA A 123 -43.19 -37.00 20.87
CA ALA A 123 -42.61 -38.30 20.58
C ALA A 123 -41.84 -38.29 19.24
N ASP A 124 -40.67 -38.91 19.23
CA ASP A 124 -39.76 -39.02 18.06
C ASP A 124 -40.36 -39.79 16.90
N ASN A 125 -41.32 -40.70 17.18
CA ASN A 125 -42.04 -41.51 16.21
C ASN A 125 -43.31 -40.85 15.66
N THR A 126 -43.72 -39.67 16.20
CA THR A 126 -44.81 -38.85 15.64
C THR A 126 -44.38 -38.22 14.34
N ARG A 127 -45.16 -38.38 13.28
CA ARG A 127 -44.84 -37.86 11.97
C ARG A 127 -46.01 -37.14 11.32
N THR A 128 -45.72 -36.22 10.41
CA THR A 128 -46.76 -35.68 9.53
C THR A 128 -47.04 -36.61 8.36
N ALA A 129 -48.27 -36.63 7.89
CA ALA A 129 -48.66 -37.28 6.64
C ALA A 129 -48.19 -36.52 5.39
N LYS A 130 -47.79 -35.25 5.54
CA LYS A 130 -47.32 -34.39 4.43
C LYS A 130 -45.90 -34.75 4.02
N SER A 131 -45.59 -34.48 2.73
CA SER A 131 -44.19 -34.51 2.26
C SER A 131 -43.35 -33.41 2.92
N MET A 132 -42.04 -33.55 2.93
CA MET A 132 -41.15 -32.49 3.43
C MET A 132 -41.32 -31.19 2.64
N ALA A 133 -41.49 -31.25 1.31
CA ALA A 133 -41.71 -30.06 0.47
C ALA A 133 -43.05 -29.35 0.81
N ASP A 134 -44.13 -30.12 1.05
CA ASP A 134 -45.41 -29.54 1.49
C ASP A 134 -45.29 -28.92 2.89
N THR A 135 -44.56 -29.58 3.80
CA THR A 135 -44.31 -29.06 5.13
C THR A 135 -43.52 -27.73 5.08
N ILE A 136 -42.50 -27.64 4.23
CA ILE A 136 -41.76 -26.39 3.98
C ILE A 136 -42.70 -25.29 3.47
N SER A 137 -43.57 -25.62 2.53
CA SER A 137 -44.55 -24.66 1.97
C SER A 137 -45.55 -24.17 3.02
N GLU A 138 -45.99 -25.02 3.96
CA GLU A 138 -46.86 -24.58 5.06
C GLU A 138 -46.16 -23.64 6.03
N ALA A 139 -44.88 -23.89 6.36
CA ALA A 139 -44.10 -22.98 7.19
C ALA A 139 -43.91 -21.62 6.50
N GLU A 140 -43.52 -21.62 5.22
CA GLU A 140 -43.33 -20.41 4.42
C GLU A 140 -44.63 -19.55 4.33
N ARG A 141 -45.78 -20.16 4.15
CA ARG A 141 -47.11 -19.46 4.12
C ARG A 141 -47.41 -18.73 5.45
N LEU A 142 -46.86 -19.20 6.54
CA LEU A 142 -46.97 -18.56 7.86
C LEU A 142 -45.81 -17.63 8.19
N GLY A 143 -44.90 -17.39 7.23
CA GLY A 143 -43.75 -16.53 7.38
C GLY A 143 -42.56 -17.15 8.08
N GLY A 144 -42.56 -18.47 8.26
CA GLY A 144 -41.43 -19.26 8.81
C GLY A 144 -40.34 -19.52 7.77
N ILE A 145 -39.21 -19.98 8.25
CA ILE A 145 -38.08 -20.48 7.44
C ILE A 145 -37.74 -21.91 7.88
N CYS A 146 -37.23 -22.71 6.94
CA CYS A 146 -36.90 -24.10 7.20
C CYS A 146 -35.42 -24.40 6.92
N ILE A 147 -34.87 -25.33 7.74
CA ILE A 147 -33.57 -25.97 7.55
C ILE A 147 -33.80 -27.50 7.59
N ALA A 148 -33.34 -28.24 6.60
CA ALA A 148 -33.41 -29.69 6.63
C ALA A 148 -32.44 -30.25 7.68
N ALA A 149 -32.93 -31.00 8.67
CA ALA A 149 -32.15 -31.45 9.78
C ALA A 149 -31.16 -32.58 9.41
N HIS A 150 -29.94 -32.56 9.99
CA HIS A 150 -28.87 -33.59 9.93
C HIS A 150 -28.95 -34.44 8.63
N ILE A 151 -28.84 -33.78 7.48
CA ILE A 151 -29.12 -34.35 6.13
C ILE A 151 -28.34 -35.64 5.82
N ASP A 152 -27.18 -35.81 6.44
CA ASP A 152 -26.25 -36.94 6.27
C ASP A 152 -26.48 -38.08 7.27
N ARG A 153 -27.41 -37.92 8.23
CA ARG A 153 -27.70 -38.98 9.22
C ARG A 153 -28.54 -40.08 8.57
N PRO A 154 -28.12 -41.37 8.70
CA PRO A 154 -28.93 -42.51 8.23
C PRO A 154 -30.30 -42.54 8.90
N LYS A 155 -31.38 -42.82 8.16
CA LYS A 155 -32.80 -42.94 8.55
C LYS A 155 -33.55 -41.62 8.78
N THR A 156 -32.92 -40.55 9.22
CA THR A 156 -33.58 -39.26 9.56
C THR A 156 -33.14 -38.12 8.62
N GLY A 157 -31.94 -38.17 8.01
CA GLY A 157 -31.45 -37.19 7.07
C GLY A 157 -31.93 -37.46 5.65
N PHE A 158 -32.60 -36.52 5.01
CA PHE A 158 -33.20 -36.72 3.68
C PHE A 158 -32.17 -37.09 2.60
N ALA A 159 -30.93 -36.64 2.72
CA ALA A 159 -29.90 -36.93 1.72
C ALA A 159 -29.35 -38.35 1.83
N ALA A 160 -29.23 -38.87 3.08
CA ALA A 160 -28.74 -40.23 3.38
C ALA A 160 -29.88 -41.30 3.33
N PHE A 161 -31.17 -40.87 3.48
CA PHE A 161 -32.34 -41.73 3.55
C PHE A 161 -32.51 -42.64 2.34
N ALA A 162 -32.28 -42.11 1.15
CA ALA A 162 -32.33 -42.87 -0.11
C ALA A 162 -31.18 -42.42 -1.00
N PRO A 163 -30.26 -43.31 -1.40
CA PRO A 163 -29.17 -42.96 -2.31
C PRO A 163 -29.67 -42.59 -3.71
N GLY A 164 -28.91 -41.73 -4.40
CA GLY A 164 -29.18 -41.37 -5.78
C GLY A 164 -30.21 -40.24 -5.98
N PHE A 165 -30.50 -39.96 -7.27
CA PHE A 165 -31.44 -38.92 -7.66
C PHE A 165 -32.89 -39.40 -7.41
N GLN A 166 -33.64 -38.56 -6.71
CA GLN A 166 -35.07 -38.76 -6.47
C GLN A 166 -35.78 -37.43 -6.73
N ASN A 167 -36.94 -37.47 -7.40
CA ASN A 167 -37.70 -36.26 -7.70
C ASN A 167 -38.10 -35.50 -6.44
N TRP A 168 -38.49 -36.18 -5.38
CA TRP A 168 -38.86 -35.54 -4.13
C TRP A 168 -37.69 -34.84 -3.46
N LYS A 169 -36.41 -35.29 -3.64
CA LYS A 169 -35.24 -34.53 -3.18
C LYS A 169 -35.08 -33.21 -3.95
N LYS A 170 -35.33 -33.26 -5.25
CA LYS A 170 -35.29 -32.03 -6.05
C LYS A 170 -36.40 -31.07 -5.59
N ASP A 171 -37.60 -31.55 -5.32
CA ASP A 171 -38.72 -30.73 -4.84
C ASP A 171 -38.39 -30.08 -3.50
N ILE A 172 -37.74 -30.80 -2.56
CA ILE A 172 -37.25 -30.23 -1.31
C ILE A 172 -36.23 -29.13 -1.60
N ILE A 173 -35.17 -29.42 -2.38
CA ILE A 173 -34.09 -28.47 -2.68
C ILE A 173 -34.60 -27.23 -3.40
N THR A 174 -35.64 -27.36 -4.23
CA THR A 174 -36.24 -26.23 -4.97
C THR A 174 -37.37 -25.52 -4.23
N SER A 175 -37.71 -25.91 -3.01
CA SER A 175 -38.70 -25.23 -2.18
C SER A 175 -38.24 -23.85 -1.74
N PRO A 176 -39.02 -22.76 -1.96
CA PRO A 176 -38.61 -21.39 -1.58
C PRO A 176 -38.46 -21.21 -0.08
N GLY A 177 -39.22 -21.91 0.76
CA GLY A 177 -39.10 -21.87 2.22
C GLY A 177 -37.92 -22.60 2.80
N LEU A 178 -37.11 -23.32 1.99
CA LEU A 178 -35.87 -23.97 2.43
C LEU A 178 -34.70 -22.99 2.32
N TYR A 179 -34.08 -22.65 3.46
CA TYR A 179 -32.97 -21.70 3.60
C TYR A 179 -31.63 -22.37 3.86
N GLY A 180 -31.62 -23.58 4.44
CA GLY A 180 -30.37 -24.24 4.80
C GLY A 180 -30.50 -25.76 4.99
N LEU A 181 -29.32 -26.35 5.22
CA LEU A 181 -29.10 -27.76 5.48
C LEU A 181 -28.28 -27.89 6.74
N GLU A 182 -28.72 -28.65 7.71
CA GLU A 182 -27.93 -29.00 8.87
C GLU A 182 -27.14 -30.29 8.59
N CYS A 183 -25.87 -30.30 8.97
CA CYS A 183 -24.91 -31.37 8.68
C CYS A 183 -24.30 -31.90 9.98
N ASP A 184 -24.29 -33.22 10.14
CA ASP A 184 -23.61 -33.87 11.27
C ASP A 184 -22.10 -33.98 11.06
N THR A 185 -21.67 -34.20 9.81
CA THR A 185 -20.26 -34.40 9.48
C THR A 185 -19.68 -33.22 8.70
N VAL A 186 -18.38 -33.03 8.83
CA VAL A 186 -17.65 -31.98 8.08
C VAL A 186 -17.74 -32.19 6.57
N ASP A 187 -17.72 -33.45 6.14
CA ASP A 187 -17.82 -33.80 4.71
C ASP A 187 -19.19 -33.38 4.12
N ALA A 188 -20.25 -33.48 4.91
CA ALA A 188 -21.59 -33.08 4.49
C ALA A 188 -21.77 -31.57 4.35
N LEU A 189 -20.91 -30.74 4.95
CA LEU A 189 -20.90 -29.28 4.74
C LEU A 189 -20.62 -28.88 3.30
N LEU A 190 -20.09 -29.77 2.47
CA LEU A 190 -19.87 -29.55 1.04
C LEU A 190 -21.03 -30.06 0.16
N TRP A 191 -21.96 -30.86 0.73
CA TRP A 191 -23.07 -31.44 -0.05
C TRP A 191 -24.03 -30.33 -0.51
N TYR A 192 -24.54 -30.46 -1.72
CA TYR A 192 -25.39 -29.44 -2.34
C TYR A 192 -24.73 -28.06 -2.39
N SER A 193 -23.38 -28.02 -2.59
CA SER A 193 -22.63 -26.81 -2.86
C SER A 193 -21.91 -26.89 -4.21
N GLU A 194 -21.35 -25.80 -4.68
CA GLU A 194 -20.50 -25.78 -5.89
C GLU A 194 -19.23 -26.64 -5.73
N HIS A 195 -18.80 -26.87 -4.49
CA HIS A 195 -17.60 -27.64 -4.11
C HIS A 195 -17.90 -29.11 -3.78
N ASP A 196 -19.08 -29.61 -4.06
CA ASP A 196 -19.45 -31.01 -3.82
C ASP A 196 -18.75 -31.95 -4.81
N GLU A 197 -17.65 -32.56 -4.39
CA GLU A 197 -16.79 -33.45 -5.20
C GLU A 197 -16.99 -34.94 -4.88
N ALA A 198 -18.05 -35.31 -4.15
CA ALA A 198 -18.32 -36.69 -3.71
C ALA A 198 -18.77 -37.64 -4.87
N GLY A 199 -17.97 -37.75 -5.92
CA GLY A 199 -18.16 -38.68 -7.03
C GLY A 199 -19.50 -38.47 -7.80
N SER A 200 -20.16 -39.53 -8.20
CA SER A 200 -21.46 -39.47 -8.94
C SER A 200 -22.57 -38.82 -8.11
N ALA A 201 -22.59 -39.05 -6.80
CA ALA A 201 -23.57 -38.45 -5.90
C ALA A 201 -23.40 -36.94 -5.81
N GLY A 202 -22.17 -36.41 -5.79
CA GLY A 202 -21.89 -34.96 -5.82
C GLY A 202 -22.36 -34.33 -7.12
N VAL A 203 -22.17 -34.97 -8.26
CA VAL A 203 -22.70 -34.51 -9.56
C VAL A 203 -24.22 -34.38 -9.55
N GLU A 204 -24.90 -35.36 -8.96
CA GLU A 204 -26.37 -35.32 -8.85
C GLU A 204 -26.86 -34.22 -7.93
N ARG A 205 -26.23 -34.05 -6.76
CA ARG A 205 -26.58 -32.99 -5.83
C ARG A 205 -26.31 -31.58 -6.42
N LYS A 206 -25.20 -31.38 -7.14
CA LYS A 206 -24.97 -30.14 -7.91
C LYS A 206 -26.07 -29.88 -8.96
N LYS A 207 -26.54 -30.90 -9.69
CA LYS A 207 -27.64 -30.75 -10.64
C LYS A 207 -28.95 -30.32 -9.95
N MET A 208 -29.25 -30.87 -8.78
CA MET A 208 -30.41 -30.44 -7.99
C MET A 208 -30.26 -28.99 -7.51
N LEU A 209 -29.09 -28.61 -6.97
CA LEU A 209 -28.79 -27.24 -6.56
C LEU A 209 -28.95 -26.26 -7.74
N ASN A 210 -28.38 -26.60 -8.90
CA ASN A 210 -28.50 -25.78 -10.09
C ASN A 210 -29.93 -25.59 -10.56
N SER A 211 -30.85 -26.54 -10.24
CA SER A 211 -32.28 -26.37 -10.55
C SER A 211 -32.91 -25.20 -9.80
N ARG A 212 -32.32 -24.71 -8.68
CA ARG A 212 -32.82 -23.51 -7.97
C ARG A 212 -32.75 -22.26 -8.82
N HIS A 213 -31.75 -22.12 -9.71
CA HIS A 213 -31.63 -20.99 -10.64
C HIS A 213 -32.84 -20.91 -11.62
N LEU A 214 -33.54 -22.01 -11.86
CA LEU A 214 -34.69 -22.08 -12.78
C LEU A 214 -36.00 -21.71 -12.09
N VAL A 215 -36.00 -21.60 -10.75
CA VAL A 215 -37.16 -21.17 -9.97
C VAL A 215 -37.08 -19.65 -9.81
N HIS A 216 -38.07 -18.93 -10.29
CA HIS A 216 -38.10 -17.47 -10.34
C HIS A 216 -37.70 -16.83 -8.98
N ASP A 217 -38.30 -17.29 -7.89
CA ASP A 217 -38.07 -16.74 -6.55
C ASP A 217 -36.71 -17.16 -5.92
N LEU A 218 -36.02 -18.12 -6.53
CA LEU A 218 -34.74 -18.64 -6.02
C LEU A 218 -33.53 -18.27 -6.88
N SER A 219 -33.71 -17.66 -8.03
CA SER A 219 -32.62 -17.31 -8.94
C SER A 219 -31.54 -16.44 -8.28
N ALA A 220 -31.92 -15.53 -7.38
CA ALA A 220 -31.03 -14.67 -6.63
C ALA A 220 -30.55 -15.27 -5.28
N ARG A 221 -31.16 -16.36 -4.82
CA ARG A 221 -30.83 -17.06 -3.56
C ARG A 221 -30.70 -18.57 -3.76
N HIS A 222 -29.95 -18.98 -4.75
CA HIS A 222 -29.79 -20.39 -5.12
C HIS A 222 -28.89 -21.18 -4.18
N HIS A 223 -28.02 -20.54 -3.41
CA HIS A 223 -27.20 -21.21 -2.39
C HIS A 223 -28.04 -21.54 -1.15
N LEU A 224 -27.70 -22.65 -0.49
CA LEU A 224 -28.26 -23.06 0.79
C LEU A 224 -27.21 -22.84 1.91
N ALA A 225 -27.66 -22.39 3.07
CA ALA A 225 -26.82 -22.30 4.23
C ALA A 225 -26.47 -23.70 4.76
N HIS A 226 -25.18 -23.92 5.11
CA HIS A 226 -24.77 -25.14 5.79
C HIS A 226 -24.51 -24.81 7.26
N VAL A 227 -25.26 -25.44 8.16
CA VAL A 227 -25.18 -25.21 9.60
C VAL A 227 -24.88 -26.51 10.34
N GLN A 228 -24.35 -26.38 11.55
CA GLN A 228 -24.19 -27.46 12.50
C GLN A 228 -24.90 -27.05 13.80
N GLY A 229 -25.81 -27.88 14.29
CA GLY A 229 -26.48 -27.74 15.57
C GLY A 229 -25.98 -28.76 16.58
N SER A 230 -26.24 -28.56 17.86
CA SER A 230 -25.88 -29.52 18.90
C SER A 230 -26.75 -30.77 18.88
N ASP A 231 -28.02 -30.62 18.48
CA ASP A 231 -29.05 -31.68 18.62
C ASP A 231 -29.01 -32.28 20.04
N ALA A 232 -28.96 -31.36 21.04
CA ALA A 232 -28.70 -31.74 22.43
C ALA A 232 -29.95 -32.24 23.12
N HIS A 233 -29.84 -33.45 23.71
CA HIS A 233 -30.87 -34.13 24.49
C HIS A 233 -30.47 -34.21 25.98
N SER A 234 -29.38 -33.59 26.42
CA SER A 234 -28.96 -33.49 27.81
C SER A 234 -28.13 -32.21 28.01
N MET A 235 -28.22 -31.68 29.23
CA MET A 235 -27.46 -30.46 29.60
C MET A 235 -25.96 -30.68 29.47
N ASN A 236 -25.48 -31.89 29.82
CA ASN A 236 -24.06 -32.21 29.67
C ASN A 236 -23.61 -32.12 28.18
N ARG A 237 -24.41 -32.65 27.25
CA ARG A 237 -24.08 -32.53 25.78
C ARG A 237 -24.16 -31.09 25.32
N PHE A 238 -25.12 -30.33 25.81
CA PHE A 238 -25.27 -28.91 25.44
C PHE A 238 -24.11 -28.06 25.97
N GLN A 239 -23.66 -28.31 27.20
CA GLN A 239 -22.56 -27.56 27.82
C GLN A 239 -21.18 -27.97 27.36
N HIS A 240 -20.99 -29.20 26.89
CA HIS A 240 -19.73 -29.74 26.41
C HIS A 240 -19.78 -29.97 24.92
N GLN A 241 -19.63 -28.85 24.19
CA GLN A 241 -19.62 -28.88 22.73
C GLN A 241 -18.59 -29.88 22.20
N ASP A 242 -19.00 -30.71 21.21
CA ASP A 242 -18.10 -31.58 20.48
C ASP A 242 -17.05 -30.75 19.73
N PRO A 243 -15.73 -30.90 20.00
CA PRO A 243 -14.68 -30.16 19.32
C PRO A 243 -14.66 -30.35 17.79
N THR A 244 -15.26 -31.46 17.30
CA THR A 244 -15.35 -31.74 15.87
C THR A 244 -16.55 -31.01 15.20
N LYS A 245 -17.49 -30.52 16.01
CA LYS A 245 -18.65 -29.72 15.57
C LYS A 245 -18.66 -28.34 16.23
N PRO A 246 -17.83 -27.39 15.76
CA PRO A 246 -17.85 -26.04 16.32
C PRO A 246 -19.22 -25.38 16.09
N TRP A 247 -19.60 -24.47 17.01
CA TRP A 247 -20.80 -23.67 16.83
C TRP A 247 -20.83 -23.01 15.46
N THR A 248 -21.96 -23.11 14.79
CA THR A 248 -22.21 -22.30 13.58
C THR A 248 -22.13 -20.82 13.95
N ARG A 249 -21.46 -20.04 13.11
CA ARG A 249 -21.36 -18.60 13.24
C ARG A 249 -22.14 -17.94 12.14
N ILE A 250 -23.06 -17.05 12.52
CA ILE A 250 -23.87 -16.27 11.58
C ILE A 250 -23.58 -14.79 11.77
N LYS A 251 -23.37 -14.09 10.66
CA LYS A 251 -23.08 -12.65 10.65
C LYS A 251 -24.37 -11.87 10.75
N LEU A 252 -24.57 -11.19 11.88
CA LEU A 252 -25.77 -10.40 12.19
C LEU A 252 -25.37 -9.01 12.71
N ALA A 253 -26.14 -8.00 12.32
CA ALA A 253 -26.09 -6.66 12.91
C ALA A 253 -27.08 -6.53 14.08
N GLU A 254 -28.22 -7.18 13.98
CA GLU A 254 -29.26 -7.17 15.01
C GLU A 254 -29.66 -8.59 15.39
N LEU A 255 -30.02 -8.80 16.64
CA LEU A 255 -30.59 -10.06 17.11
C LEU A 255 -32.09 -10.12 16.78
N SER A 256 -32.40 -10.40 15.51
CA SER A 256 -33.76 -10.49 15.02
C SER A 256 -33.95 -11.65 14.03
N PHE A 257 -35.20 -12.16 13.93
CA PHE A 257 -35.54 -13.20 12.96
C PHE A 257 -35.28 -12.75 11.51
N ASN A 258 -35.52 -11.47 11.22
CA ASN A 258 -35.33 -10.92 9.89
C ASN A 258 -33.82 -10.84 9.55
N SER A 259 -32.94 -10.48 10.51
CA SER A 259 -31.48 -10.51 10.32
C SER A 259 -30.98 -11.94 10.04
N LEU A 260 -31.50 -12.94 10.77
CA LEU A 260 -31.18 -14.34 10.51
C LEU A 260 -31.64 -14.75 9.08
N ARG A 261 -32.85 -14.38 8.69
CA ARG A 261 -33.36 -14.68 7.34
C ARG A 261 -32.48 -14.06 6.24
N ILE A 262 -32.08 -12.81 6.40
CA ILE A 262 -31.15 -12.13 5.47
C ILE A 262 -29.81 -12.85 5.42
N ALA A 263 -29.27 -13.27 6.55
CA ALA A 263 -28.01 -14.01 6.61
C ALA A 263 -28.08 -15.35 5.87
N LEU A 264 -29.22 -16.06 6.00
CA LEU A 264 -29.42 -17.32 5.30
C LEU A 264 -29.74 -17.17 3.79
N ILE A 265 -30.09 -15.95 3.32
CA ILE A 265 -30.22 -15.63 1.89
C ILE A 265 -28.83 -15.52 1.22
N ASP A 266 -27.83 -15.03 1.93
CA ASP A 266 -26.44 -14.94 1.44
C ASP A 266 -25.47 -15.73 2.32
N PRO A 267 -25.60 -17.07 2.34
CA PRO A 267 -24.84 -17.91 3.26
C PRO A 267 -23.33 -17.90 2.97
N THR A 268 -22.94 -17.68 1.71
CA THR A 268 -21.53 -17.65 1.32
C THR A 268 -20.74 -16.53 2.00
N ALA A 269 -21.39 -15.41 2.31
CA ALA A 269 -20.78 -14.28 3.02
C ALA A 269 -21.07 -14.31 4.54
N ARG A 270 -22.22 -14.89 4.97
CA ARG A 270 -22.77 -14.67 6.30
C ARG A 270 -22.84 -15.90 7.20
N VAL A 271 -22.58 -17.11 6.69
CA VAL A 271 -22.63 -18.35 7.49
C VAL A 271 -21.27 -19.06 7.47
N ARG A 272 -20.78 -19.46 8.63
CA ARG A 272 -19.54 -20.19 8.82
C ARG A 272 -19.73 -21.31 9.83
N ALA A 273 -19.59 -22.55 9.39
CA ALA A 273 -19.53 -23.73 10.27
C ALA A 273 -18.05 -24.00 10.61
N CYS A 274 -17.44 -23.14 11.43
CA CYS A 274 -16.02 -23.22 11.78
C CYS A 274 -15.73 -22.55 13.15
N ALA A 275 -14.66 -23.00 13.78
CA ALA A 275 -14.25 -22.49 15.11
C ALA A 275 -13.75 -21.04 15.08
N SER A 276 -13.25 -20.58 13.95
CA SER A 276 -12.71 -19.23 13.78
C SER A 276 -13.28 -18.55 12.54
N VAL A 277 -13.31 -17.23 12.56
CA VAL A 277 -13.70 -16.41 11.41
C VAL A 277 -12.52 -15.52 11.00
N PRO A 278 -12.36 -15.23 9.71
CA PRO A 278 -11.34 -14.31 9.24
C PRO A 278 -11.48 -12.95 9.90
N ARG A 279 -10.34 -12.37 10.29
CA ARG A 279 -10.24 -11.03 10.84
C ARG A 279 -9.20 -10.24 10.03
N SER A 280 -9.58 -9.09 9.54
CA SER A 280 -8.66 -8.20 8.83
C SER A 280 -7.72 -7.49 9.82
N ILE A 281 -6.45 -7.78 9.74
CA ILE A 281 -5.39 -7.15 10.52
C ILE A 281 -4.23 -6.87 9.59
N PRO A 282 -3.70 -5.61 9.53
CA PRO A 282 -4.01 -4.39 10.33
C PRO A 282 -5.35 -3.73 9.98
N ARG A 283 -5.83 -2.86 10.87
CA ARG A 283 -7.11 -2.17 10.70
C ARG A 283 -7.19 -0.81 11.39
N VAL A 284 -7.99 0.08 10.83
CA VAL A 284 -8.46 1.30 11.49
C VAL A 284 -9.61 0.92 12.41
N ARG A 285 -9.50 1.25 13.69
CA ARG A 285 -10.52 0.95 14.71
C ARG A 285 -11.55 2.06 14.82
N GLY A 286 -11.09 3.31 14.69
CA GLY A 286 -11.98 4.44 14.87
C GLY A 286 -11.43 5.76 14.40
N LEU A 287 -12.36 6.67 14.09
CA LEU A 287 -12.11 8.04 13.68
C LEU A 287 -12.92 8.97 14.58
N ALA A 288 -12.31 10.05 15.06
CA ALA A 288 -12.98 11.14 15.73
C ALA A 288 -12.53 12.47 15.14
N ILE A 289 -13.49 13.35 14.89
CA ILE A 289 -13.30 14.63 14.21
C ILE A 289 -13.81 15.77 15.08
N THR A 290 -13.02 16.82 15.22
CA THR A 290 -13.40 18.05 15.93
C THR A 290 -13.23 19.24 15.00
N GLY A 291 -14.22 20.10 14.92
CA GLY A 291 -14.23 21.24 14.02
C GLY A 291 -14.60 20.89 12.57
N GLY A 292 -14.72 21.90 11.73
CA GLY A 292 -15.09 21.77 10.33
C GLY A 292 -16.51 21.21 10.12
N PHE A 293 -16.76 20.73 8.89
CA PHE A 293 -18.09 20.25 8.50
C PHE A 293 -18.53 18.96 9.24
N LEU A 294 -17.59 18.16 9.75
CA LEU A 294 -17.86 16.91 10.50
C LEU A 294 -17.63 17.09 12.01
N HIS A 295 -17.90 18.25 12.55
CA HIS A 295 -17.71 18.56 13.96
C HIS A 295 -18.39 17.54 14.89
N GLU A 296 -17.64 17.00 15.87
CA GLU A 296 -18.07 15.96 16.83
C GLU A 296 -18.49 14.62 16.22
N GLU A 297 -18.13 14.36 14.96
CA GLU A 297 -18.41 13.05 14.37
C GLU A 297 -17.43 11.99 14.87
N LYS A 298 -17.96 10.81 15.22
CA LYS A 298 -17.19 9.63 15.65
C LYS A 298 -17.65 8.42 14.87
N ILE A 299 -16.70 7.63 14.39
CA ILE A 299 -16.97 6.41 13.63
C ILE A 299 -16.19 5.27 14.26
N HIS A 300 -16.89 4.18 14.62
CA HIS A 300 -16.30 2.89 14.97
C HIS A 300 -16.37 1.97 13.75
N PHE A 301 -15.22 1.65 13.16
CA PHE A 301 -15.17 0.85 11.95
C PHE A 301 -15.30 -0.65 12.25
N SER A 302 -15.95 -1.38 11.34
CA SER A 302 -15.89 -2.83 11.26
C SER A 302 -14.51 -3.31 10.80
N ASP A 303 -14.16 -4.53 11.17
CA ASP A 303 -12.88 -5.13 10.81
C ASP A 303 -12.72 -5.36 9.29
N ASN A 304 -13.81 -5.44 8.52
CA ASN A 304 -13.83 -5.87 7.13
C ASN A 304 -14.28 -4.75 6.17
N LEU A 305 -15.49 -4.81 5.62
CA LEU A 305 -15.99 -3.82 4.64
C LEU A 305 -16.85 -2.75 5.29
N ASN A 306 -16.47 -1.49 5.08
CA ASN A 306 -17.15 -0.30 5.58
C ASN A 306 -17.55 0.59 4.41
N CYS A 307 -18.82 0.95 4.29
CA CYS A 307 -19.34 1.80 3.22
C CYS A 307 -19.97 3.07 3.78
N LEU A 308 -19.43 4.23 3.41
CA LEU A 308 -20.04 5.54 3.66
C LEU A 308 -20.98 5.86 2.50
N ILE A 309 -22.28 6.01 2.80
CA ILE A 309 -23.32 6.34 1.81
C ILE A 309 -24.00 7.67 2.17
N GLY A 310 -24.62 8.33 1.21
CA GLY A 310 -25.32 9.61 1.47
C GLY A 310 -25.45 10.43 0.20
N GLY A 311 -26.27 11.47 0.26
CA GLY A 311 -26.45 12.44 -0.82
C GLY A 311 -25.17 13.24 -1.12
N ARG A 312 -25.18 14.07 -2.16
CA ARG A 312 -24.09 15.01 -2.44
C ARG A 312 -23.95 16.03 -1.31
N GLY A 313 -22.73 16.38 -0.92
CA GLY A 313 -22.46 17.37 0.11
C GLY A 313 -22.73 16.93 1.56
N THR A 314 -22.90 15.64 1.85
CA THR A 314 -23.14 15.12 3.21
C THR A 314 -21.86 14.83 4.02
N GLY A 315 -20.66 15.02 3.43
CA GLY A 315 -19.38 14.87 4.14
C GLY A 315 -18.66 13.53 3.98
N LYS A 316 -19.16 12.62 3.11
CA LYS A 316 -18.53 11.30 2.87
C LYS A 316 -17.06 11.40 2.50
N SER A 317 -16.76 12.10 1.40
CA SER A 317 -15.38 12.31 0.95
C SER A 317 -14.55 13.11 1.95
N THR A 318 -15.20 14.02 2.72
CA THR A 318 -14.55 14.77 3.79
C THR A 318 -14.06 13.82 4.90
N ALA A 319 -14.85 12.80 5.29
CA ALA A 319 -14.46 11.86 6.33
C ALA A 319 -13.22 11.04 5.96
N ILE A 320 -13.15 10.50 4.73
CA ILE A 320 -11.99 9.71 4.30
C ILE A 320 -10.79 10.58 3.95
N ARG A 321 -10.99 11.82 3.45
CA ARG A 321 -9.91 12.80 3.28
C ARG A 321 -9.31 13.22 4.62
N ALA A 322 -10.15 13.41 5.65
CA ALA A 322 -9.69 13.68 7.01
C ALA A 322 -8.83 12.52 7.54
N MET A 323 -9.24 11.28 7.30
CA MET A 323 -8.44 10.11 7.64
C MET A 323 -7.09 10.12 6.89
N ALA A 324 -7.09 10.30 5.56
CA ALA A 324 -5.87 10.36 4.76
C ALA A 324 -4.93 11.49 5.21
N TYR A 325 -5.49 12.65 5.55
CA TYR A 325 -4.75 13.79 6.09
C TYR A 325 -4.07 13.45 7.42
N ALA A 326 -4.74 12.72 8.32
CA ALA A 326 -4.15 12.30 9.59
C ALA A 326 -2.92 11.39 9.41
N PHE A 327 -2.81 10.67 8.29
CA PHE A 327 -1.65 9.85 7.92
C PHE A 327 -0.62 10.57 7.03
N GLY A 328 -0.81 11.85 6.70
CA GLY A 328 0.10 12.61 5.82
C GLY A 328 -0.01 12.26 4.33
N LEU A 329 -1.12 11.67 3.90
CA LEU A 329 -1.34 11.27 2.50
C LEU A 329 -2.07 12.33 1.66
N ASN A 330 -2.55 13.42 2.27
CA ASN A 330 -3.32 14.48 1.60
C ASN A 330 -3.13 15.83 2.33
N ASP A 331 -1.92 16.37 2.28
CA ASP A 331 -1.58 17.61 3.02
C ASP A 331 -2.34 18.84 2.53
N ASP A 332 -2.68 18.89 1.24
CA ASP A 332 -3.45 19.99 0.65
C ASP A 332 -4.84 20.14 1.28
N PHE A 333 -5.36 19.10 1.95
CA PHE A 333 -6.66 19.15 2.61
C PHE A 333 -6.74 20.24 3.68
N ALA A 334 -5.63 20.61 4.31
CA ALA A 334 -5.56 21.73 5.26
C ALA A 334 -6.05 23.07 4.69
N ASN A 335 -5.98 23.25 3.36
CA ASN A 335 -6.37 24.46 2.64
C ASN A 335 -7.88 24.54 2.35
N TYR A 336 -8.63 23.46 2.60
CA TYR A 336 -10.06 23.43 2.33
C TYR A 336 -10.87 23.94 3.54
N ASP A 337 -11.96 24.65 3.27
CA ASP A 337 -12.83 25.23 4.32
C ASP A 337 -13.48 24.17 5.22
N ASN A 338 -13.74 22.97 4.65
CA ASN A 338 -14.34 21.86 5.36
C ASN A 338 -13.31 20.98 6.12
N CYS A 339 -12.03 21.37 6.12
CA CYS A 339 -11.00 20.67 6.88
C CYS A 339 -11.27 20.81 8.39
N PRO A 340 -11.26 19.71 9.15
CA PRO A 340 -11.43 19.75 10.61
C PRO A 340 -10.29 20.46 11.33
N ASP A 341 -10.59 20.99 12.54
CA ASP A 341 -9.58 21.58 13.41
C ASP A 341 -8.63 20.51 13.98
N SER A 342 -9.17 19.33 14.31
CA SER A 342 -8.40 18.20 14.83
C SER A 342 -9.03 16.86 14.41
N ILE A 343 -8.17 15.91 14.07
CA ILE A 343 -8.55 14.56 13.67
C ILE A 343 -7.77 13.58 14.53
N THR A 344 -8.48 12.59 15.08
CA THR A 344 -7.89 11.46 15.82
C THR A 344 -8.27 10.15 15.15
N VAL A 345 -7.28 9.33 14.80
CA VAL A 345 -7.48 8.00 14.22
C VAL A 345 -6.84 6.95 15.13
N TYR A 346 -7.59 5.91 15.45
CA TYR A 346 -7.12 4.74 16.17
C TYR A 346 -6.94 3.56 15.23
N CYS A 347 -5.78 2.91 15.30
CA CYS A 347 -5.42 1.78 14.45
C CYS A 347 -4.88 0.63 15.28
N GLU A 348 -4.93 -0.57 14.73
CA GLU A 348 -4.37 -1.78 15.34
C GLU A 348 -3.58 -2.53 14.26
N ASP A 349 -2.32 -2.85 14.54
CA ASP A 349 -1.45 -3.57 13.60
C ASP A 349 -1.65 -5.09 13.66
N ALA A 350 -0.88 -5.83 12.85
CA ALA A 350 -0.93 -7.29 12.79
C ALA A 350 -0.52 -7.99 14.10
N ASN A 351 0.17 -7.29 15.01
CA ASN A 351 0.58 -7.80 16.32
C ASN A 351 -0.40 -7.42 17.43
N GLY A 352 -1.47 -6.68 17.10
CA GLY A 352 -2.46 -6.18 18.07
C GLY A 352 -2.04 -4.91 18.81
N ILE A 353 -0.98 -4.24 18.35
CA ILE A 353 -0.53 -2.97 18.92
C ILE A 353 -1.48 -1.86 18.47
N LEU A 354 -1.94 -1.07 19.44
CA LEU A 354 -2.84 0.06 19.20
C LEU A 354 -2.03 1.33 18.98
N TYR A 355 -2.32 2.02 17.88
CA TYR A 355 -1.76 3.32 17.51
C TYR A 355 -2.83 4.39 17.59
N ARG A 356 -2.43 5.60 18.00
CA ARG A 356 -3.25 6.81 17.95
C ARG A 356 -2.55 7.87 17.13
N TYR A 357 -3.13 8.22 16.01
CA TYR A 357 -2.74 9.34 15.16
C TYR A 357 -3.57 10.55 15.51
N VAL A 358 -2.92 11.69 15.75
CA VAL A 358 -3.59 12.98 15.96
C VAL A 358 -2.95 14.00 15.03
N ARG A 359 -3.79 14.73 14.30
CA ARG A 359 -3.33 15.85 13.47
C ARG A 359 -4.29 17.01 13.59
N THR A 360 -3.77 18.21 13.85
CA THR A 360 -4.49 19.47 13.80
C THR A 360 -4.36 20.07 12.40
N ARG A 361 -5.26 20.99 12.06
CA ARG A 361 -5.24 21.69 10.78
C ARG A 361 -3.93 22.45 10.60
N GLY A 362 -3.15 22.12 9.56
CA GLY A 362 -1.83 22.70 9.28
C GLY A 362 -0.73 22.34 10.28
N GLY A 363 -1.00 21.44 11.22
CA GLY A 363 -0.02 20.97 12.20
C GLY A 363 0.69 19.68 11.81
N ASP A 364 1.70 19.31 12.60
CA ASP A 364 2.43 18.05 12.48
C ASP A 364 1.59 16.85 12.90
N ILE A 365 2.01 15.67 12.50
CA ILE A 365 1.36 14.41 12.86
C ILE A 365 1.96 13.89 14.17
N GLU A 366 1.13 13.74 15.19
CA GLU A 366 1.50 13.12 16.44
C GLU A 366 1.06 11.66 16.44
N VAL A 367 1.98 10.71 16.68
CA VAL A 367 1.68 9.26 16.70
C VAL A 367 2.12 8.68 18.02
N LYS A 368 1.22 7.96 18.68
CA LYS A 368 1.50 7.24 19.92
C LYS A 368 1.08 5.79 19.83
N ALA A 369 1.97 4.89 20.20
CA ALA A 369 1.66 3.47 20.36
C ALA A 369 1.36 3.16 21.84
N LYS A 370 0.43 2.24 22.07
CA LYS A 370 0.10 1.77 23.42
C LYS A 370 0.75 0.41 23.64
N GLU A 371 1.81 0.39 24.45
CA GLU A 371 2.39 -0.82 25.01
C GLU A 371 2.01 -0.92 26.50
N ASP A 372 1.37 -2.00 26.89
CA ASP A 372 0.84 -2.27 28.24
C ASP A 372 -0.03 -1.13 28.81
N ARG A 373 0.52 -0.20 29.57
CA ARG A 373 -0.21 0.90 30.23
C ARG A 373 0.31 2.29 29.88
N SER A 374 1.40 2.38 29.13
CA SER A 374 2.02 3.66 28.70
C SER A 374 1.81 3.93 27.22
N LEU A 375 1.77 5.22 26.83
CA LEU A 375 1.78 5.67 25.45
C LEU A 375 3.18 6.16 25.14
N SER A 376 3.84 5.60 24.14
CA SER A 376 5.16 6.02 23.64
C SER A 376 5.04 6.65 22.27
N ASP A 377 5.86 7.68 22.00
CA ASP A 377 5.96 8.29 20.67
C ASP A 377 6.64 7.34 19.70
N VAL A 378 6.07 7.21 18.50
CA VAL A 378 6.56 6.32 17.45
C VAL A 378 6.61 7.06 16.11
N PRO A 379 7.39 6.59 15.12
CA PRO A 379 7.43 7.19 13.80
C PRO A 379 6.06 7.25 13.12
N VAL A 380 5.86 8.27 12.27
CA VAL A 380 4.59 8.48 11.55
C VAL A 380 4.20 7.28 10.68
N ASP A 381 5.17 6.54 10.18
CA ASP A 381 4.98 5.38 9.32
C ASP A 381 4.87 4.04 10.07
N ALA A 382 4.71 4.07 11.41
CA ALA A 382 4.49 2.87 12.23
C ALA A 382 3.23 2.09 11.81
N PHE A 383 2.21 2.78 11.33
CA PHE A 383 1.02 2.18 10.72
C PHE A 383 0.74 2.85 9.37
N ARG A 384 0.26 2.09 8.38
CA ARG A 384 -0.01 2.58 7.02
C ARG A 384 -1.41 2.25 6.57
N ILE A 385 -1.95 3.09 5.70
CA ILE A 385 -3.16 2.85 4.92
C ILE A 385 -2.85 3.07 3.43
N GLU A 386 -3.59 2.44 2.56
CA GLU A 386 -3.63 2.76 1.13
C GLU A 386 -4.85 3.63 0.86
N TYR A 387 -4.63 4.84 0.35
CA TYR A 387 -5.68 5.80 0.06
C TYR A 387 -5.73 6.15 -1.42
N TYR A 388 -6.92 6.13 -1.98
CA TYR A 388 -7.23 6.57 -3.34
C TYR A 388 -8.36 7.59 -3.27
N GLY A 389 -8.05 8.84 -3.57
CA GLY A 389 -9.03 9.93 -3.66
C GLY A 389 -9.90 9.83 -4.91
N GLN A 390 -11.00 10.59 -4.93
CA GLN A 390 -11.93 10.63 -6.07
C GLN A 390 -11.20 10.97 -7.37
N GLY A 391 -11.36 10.15 -8.39
CA GLY A 391 -10.73 10.31 -9.70
C GLY A 391 -9.22 10.04 -9.74
N GLU A 392 -8.56 9.66 -8.64
CA GLU A 392 -7.12 9.35 -8.64
C GLU A 392 -6.82 8.12 -9.49
N LEU A 393 -7.59 7.05 -9.31
CA LEU A 393 -7.48 5.84 -10.13
C LEU A 393 -7.84 6.12 -11.60
N ALA A 394 -8.83 6.97 -11.85
CA ALA A 394 -9.21 7.37 -13.21
C ALA A 394 -8.05 8.11 -13.92
N LYS A 395 -7.35 9.01 -13.25
CA LYS A 395 -6.16 9.70 -13.82
C LYS A 395 -5.05 8.72 -14.23
N VAL A 396 -4.78 7.71 -13.39
CA VAL A 396 -3.82 6.65 -13.74
C VAL A 396 -4.35 5.80 -14.91
N ALA A 397 -5.68 5.65 -15.03
CA ALA A 397 -6.35 4.87 -16.07
C ALA A 397 -6.47 5.59 -17.42
N GLU A 398 -6.50 6.93 -17.43
CA GLU A 398 -6.71 7.71 -18.66
C GLU A 398 -5.72 7.34 -19.76
N ASP A 399 -4.44 7.25 -19.45
CA ASP A 399 -3.46 6.74 -20.41
C ASP A 399 -2.19 6.18 -19.76
N PRO A 400 -2.17 4.90 -19.33
CA PRO A 400 -0.96 4.28 -18.77
C PRO A 400 0.23 4.24 -19.74
N LEU A 401 -0.02 4.38 -21.04
CA LEU A 401 1.02 4.43 -22.06
C LEU A 401 1.66 5.82 -22.18
N LYS A 402 0.86 6.88 -22.00
CA LYS A 402 1.37 8.27 -22.00
C LYS A 402 2.05 8.64 -20.68
N HIS A 403 1.58 8.06 -19.57
CA HIS A 403 2.10 8.34 -18.23
C HIS A 403 2.61 7.07 -17.53
N PRO A 404 3.58 6.34 -18.11
CA PRO A 404 4.05 5.07 -17.56
C PRO A 404 4.71 5.23 -16.18
N SER A 405 5.22 6.41 -15.84
CA SER A 405 5.77 6.72 -14.51
C SER A 405 4.69 6.67 -13.44
N LEU A 406 3.51 7.27 -13.68
CA LEU A 406 2.40 7.25 -12.73
C LEU A 406 1.89 5.82 -12.49
N PHE A 407 1.84 5.01 -13.57
CA PHE A 407 1.46 3.61 -13.43
C PHE A 407 2.53 2.78 -12.71
N GLN A 408 3.83 3.08 -12.93
CA GLN A 408 4.90 2.45 -12.16
C GLN A 408 4.85 2.83 -10.68
N GLU A 409 4.64 4.10 -10.36
CA GLU A 409 4.47 4.59 -8.99
C GLU A 409 3.28 3.91 -8.30
N PHE A 410 2.15 3.76 -9.03
CA PHE A 410 0.99 3.03 -8.54
C PHE A 410 1.35 1.57 -8.18
N LEU A 411 2.08 0.85 -9.04
CA LEU A 411 2.53 -0.52 -8.76
C LEU A 411 3.55 -0.56 -7.60
N ASP A 412 4.42 0.43 -7.51
CA ASP A 412 5.46 0.51 -6.47
C ASP A 412 4.87 0.76 -5.07
N ARG A 413 3.71 1.40 -4.95
CA ARG A 413 2.97 1.52 -3.66
C ARG A 413 2.68 0.15 -3.03
N HIS A 414 2.51 -0.88 -3.85
CA HIS A 414 2.24 -2.26 -3.44
C HIS A 414 3.50 -3.13 -3.31
N THR A 415 4.68 -2.56 -3.62
CA THR A 415 5.96 -3.27 -3.57
C THR A 415 6.79 -2.72 -2.41
N ASN A 416 7.37 -3.59 -1.58
CA ASN A 416 8.24 -3.12 -0.49
C ASN A 416 9.60 -2.70 -1.06
N LEU A 417 9.72 -1.43 -1.47
CA LEU A 417 10.92 -0.84 -2.09
C LEU A 417 11.58 0.27 -1.27
N ARG A 418 11.01 0.66 -0.15
CA ARG A 418 11.44 1.85 0.60
C ARG A 418 12.92 1.82 0.97
N ASP A 419 13.38 0.69 1.49
CA ASP A 419 14.78 0.46 1.86
C ASP A 419 15.74 0.65 0.68
N LEU A 420 15.33 0.18 -0.51
CA LEU A 420 16.11 0.30 -1.73
C LEU A 420 16.06 1.71 -2.34
N ILE A 421 14.94 2.41 -2.23
CA ILE A 421 14.79 3.80 -2.69
C ILE A 421 15.68 4.72 -1.84
N GLU A 422 15.62 4.62 -0.51
CA GLU A 422 16.49 5.39 0.40
C GLU A 422 17.98 5.10 0.14
N THR A 423 18.32 3.85 -0.14
CA THR A 423 19.69 3.44 -0.51
C THR A 423 20.09 4.06 -1.85
N GLU A 424 19.24 4.00 -2.88
CA GLU A 424 19.48 4.61 -4.20
C GLU A 424 19.74 6.11 -4.09
N GLU A 425 18.90 6.84 -3.37
CA GLU A 425 19.03 8.29 -3.15
C GLU A 425 20.36 8.64 -2.45
N SER A 426 20.73 7.89 -1.42
CA SER A 426 22.02 8.05 -0.73
C SER A 426 23.19 7.81 -1.66
N LEU A 427 23.14 6.72 -2.47
CA LEU A 427 24.19 6.41 -3.43
C LEU A 427 24.31 7.46 -4.53
N VAL A 428 23.18 7.96 -5.05
CA VAL A 428 23.18 9.04 -6.06
C VAL A 428 23.77 10.33 -5.50
N THR A 429 23.43 10.68 -4.26
CA THR A 429 23.98 11.86 -3.58
C THR A 429 25.50 11.76 -3.45
N ARG A 430 26.03 10.64 -2.94
CA ARG A 430 27.46 10.39 -2.83
C ARG A 430 28.17 10.39 -4.20
N LEU A 431 27.53 9.80 -5.21
CA LEU A 431 28.06 9.81 -6.59
C LEU A 431 28.16 11.22 -7.17
N ARG A 432 27.22 12.12 -6.87
CA ARG A 432 27.27 13.53 -7.26
C ARG A 432 28.39 14.29 -6.54
N GLU A 433 28.62 14.00 -5.25
CA GLU A 433 29.75 14.57 -4.50
C GLU A 433 31.11 14.17 -5.12
N TYR A 434 31.28 12.88 -5.45
CA TYR A 434 32.48 12.41 -6.14
C TYR A 434 32.61 12.99 -7.55
N ALA A 435 31.51 13.21 -8.27
CA ALA A 435 31.50 13.88 -9.56
C ALA A 435 32.04 15.32 -9.45
N GLY A 436 31.60 16.07 -8.43
CA GLY A 436 32.11 17.42 -8.14
C GLY A 436 33.62 17.47 -7.90
N ARG A 437 34.16 16.44 -7.24
CA ARG A 437 35.63 16.31 -7.00
C ARG A 437 36.41 15.84 -8.22
N LEU A 438 35.87 14.91 -8.99
CA LEU A 438 36.49 14.28 -10.14
C LEU A 438 36.48 15.19 -11.40
N ASN A 439 35.42 15.93 -11.64
CA ASN A 439 35.28 16.73 -12.85
C ASN A 439 36.47 17.68 -13.12
N PRO A 440 36.95 18.50 -12.17
CA PRO A 440 38.12 19.34 -12.38
C PRO A 440 39.41 18.52 -12.56
N LEU A 441 39.55 17.37 -11.90
CA LEU A 441 40.69 16.47 -12.03
C LEU A 441 40.71 15.85 -13.44
N GLU A 442 39.65 15.26 -13.89
CA GLU A 442 39.54 14.63 -15.22
C GLU A 442 39.78 15.64 -16.34
N THR A 443 39.24 16.85 -16.20
CA THR A 443 39.47 17.95 -17.16
C THR A 443 40.94 18.34 -17.20
N ALA A 444 41.60 18.47 -16.06
CA ALA A 444 43.04 18.79 -15.99
C ALA A 444 43.92 17.69 -16.59
N PHE A 445 43.59 16.41 -16.26
CA PHE A 445 44.31 15.25 -16.83
C PHE A 445 44.10 15.07 -18.33
N ALA A 446 42.91 15.38 -18.86
CA ALA A 446 42.66 15.35 -20.31
C ALA A 446 43.51 16.35 -21.08
N GLN A 447 43.89 17.47 -20.46
CA GLN A 447 44.78 18.49 -21.05
C GLN A 447 46.29 18.19 -20.88
N LEU A 448 46.62 17.16 -20.08
CA LEU A 448 48.04 16.90 -19.71
C LEU A 448 48.87 16.55 -20.94
N ALA A 449 48.37 15.79 -21.87
CA ALA A 449 49.07 15.43 -23.10
C ALA A 449 49.39 16.66 -23.95
N MET A 450 48.43 17.56 -24.17
CA MET A 450 48.63 18.82 -24.86
C MET A 450 49.70 19.70 -24.16
N LYS A 451 49.65 19.79 -22.84
CA LYS A 451 50.61 20.54 -22.06
C LYS A 451 52.03 19.96 -22.19
N LYS A 452 52.19 18.63 -22.19
CA LYS A 452 53.46 17.95 -22.43
C LYS A 452 54.01 18.25 -23.80
N THR A 453 53.17 18.18 -24.86
CA THR A 453 53.56 18.53 -26.22
C THR A 453 53.99 20.02 -26.33
N SER A 454 53.23 20.91 -25.69
CA SER A 454 53.59 22.34 -25.65
C SER A 454 54.87 22.59 -24.91
N LEU A 455 55.17 21.81 -23.82
CA LEU A 455 56.47 21.90 -23.14
C LEU A 455 57.62 21.46 -24.03
N GLU A 456 57.46 20.34 -24.78
CA GLU A 456 58.45 19.84 -25.74
C GLU A 456 58.74 20.87 -26.85
N GLU A 457 57.73 21.55 -27.37
CA GLU A 457 57.89 22.58 -28.37
C GLU A 457 58.69 23.78 -27.84
N VAL A 458 58.40 24.21 -26.61
CA VAL A 458 59.14 25.32 -25.94
C VAL A 458 60.59 24.89 -25.69
N GLU A 459 60.82 23.62 -25.23
CA GLU A 459 62.17 23.09 -25.02
C GLU A 459 62.98 23.02 -26.32
N LYS A 460 62.37 22.60 -27.46
CA LYS A 460 63.00 22.60 -28.77
C LYS A 460 63.44 24.00 -29.19
N LYS A 461 62.57 25.02 -28.99
CA LYS A 461 62.88 26.41 -29.25
C LYS A 461 64.04 26.96 -28.38
N LEU A 462 64.06 26.57 -27.09
CA LEU A 462 65.15 26.96 -26.20
C LEU A 462 66.49 26.30 -26.58
N LYS A 463 66.44 25.01 -27.00
CA LYS A 463 67.68 24.29 -27.45
C LYS A 463 68.30 24.93 -28.69
N ILE A 464 67.50 25.37 -29.64
CA ILE A 464 67.99 26.12 -30.82
C ILE A 464 68.65 27.42 -30.37
N ALA A 465 68.14 28.11 -29.39
CA ALA A 465 68.74 29.34 -28.81
C ALA A 465 70.02 29.03 -28.04
N GLU A 466 70.15 27.89 -27.38
CA GLU A 466 71.43 27.46 -26.70
C GLU A 466 72.55 27.11 -27.63
N GLU A 467 72.29 26.57 -28.84
CA GLU A 467 73.27 26.25 -29.86
C GLU A 467 73.86 27.49 -30.50
N GLY A 468 73.24 28.68 -30.29
CA GLY A 468 73.69 30.01 -30.82
C GLY A 468 74.68 30.78 -29.91
N ASN A 469 75.54 30.13 -29.08
CA ASN A 469 76.52 30.74 -28.15
C ASN A 469 75.93 31.50 -26.94
N LEU A 470 74.70 31.28 -26.58
CA LEU A 470 74.03 31.91 -25.42
C LEU A 470 73.82 30.97 -24.22
N ARG A 471 74.52 29.82 -24.21
CA ARG A 471 74.29 28.72 -23.27
C ARG A 471 74.40 29.15 -21.78
N GLU A 472 75.35 30.01 -21.46
CA GLU A 472 75.61 30.47 -20.08
C GLU A 472 74.58 31.50 -19.61
N VAL A 473 74.08 32.35 -20.52
CA VAL A 473 73.03 33.33 -20.21
C VAL A 473 71.70 32.65 -20.08
N VAL A 474 71.39 31.71 -20.95
CA VAL A 474 70.22 30.87 -20.92
C VAL A 474 70.14 30.06 -19.61
N GLY A 475 71.28 29.44 -19.22
CA GLY A 475 71.38 28.72 -17.95
C GLY A 475 71.10 29.56 -16.73
N THR A 476 71.67 30.79 -16.68
CA THR A 476 71.45 31.72 -15.56
C THR A 476 70.01 32.30 -15.57
N GLN A 477 69.50 32.62 -16.69
CA GLN A 477 68.09 33.08 -16.84
C GLN A 477 67.11 31.96 -16.46
N SER A 478 67.37 30.70 -16.82
CA SER A 478 66.58 29.55 -16.38
C SER A 478 66.58 29.42 -14.85
N LYS A 479 67.69 29.58 -14.19
CA LYS A 479 67.77 29.58 -12.71
C LYS A 479 66.93 30.73 -12.11
N LEU A 480 67.04 31.93 -12.68
CA LEU A 480 66.25 33.09 -12.25
C LEU A 480 64.76 32.91 -12.42
N ALA A 481 64.35 32.32 -13.55
CA ALA A 481 62.94 32.03 -13.78
C ALA A 481 62.41 30.97 -12.78
N SER A 482 63.16 29.90 -12.56
CA SER A 482 62.77 28.84 -11.59
C SER A 482 62.77 29.41 -10.15
N GLU A 483 63.73 30.18 -9.72
CA GLU A 483 63.78 30.83 -8.41
C GLU A 483 62.52 31.75 -8.24
N ARG A 484 62.25 32.58 -9.21
CA ARG A 484 61.04 33.45 -9.18
C ARG A 484 59.78 32.71 -8.98
N THR A 485 59.55 31.60 -9.72
CA THR A 485 58.36 30.76 -9.59
C THR A 485 58.25 30.14 -8.23
N VAL A 486 59.36 29.61 -7.69
CA VAL A 486 59.38 29.02 -6.32
C VAL A 486 59.07 30.11 -5.28
N ARG A 487 59.66 31.27 -5.37
CA ARG A 487 59.47 32.39 -4.46
C ARG A 487 58.02 32.89 -4.48
N GLU A 488 57.43 33.11 -5.69
CA GLU A 488 56.01 33.49 -5.85
C GLU A 488 55.09 32.44 -5.28
N SER A 489 55.43 31.12 -5.39
CA SER A 489 54.68 30.05 -4.76
C SER A 489 54.75 30.07 -3.24
N ILE A 490 55.94 30.32 -2.67
CA ILE A 490 56.15 30.45 -1.22
C ILE A 490 55.37 31.66 -0.69
N GLU A 491 55.43 32.80 -1.38
CA GLU A 491 54.68 34.02 -1.03
C GLU A 491 53.15 33.75 -1.08
N GLY A 492 52.69 32.99 -2.08
CA GLY A 492 51.27 32.57 -2.20
C GLY A 492 50.81 31.73 -1.02
N ILE A 493 51.54 30.65 -0.69
CA ILE A 493 51.28 29.78 0.46
C ILE A 493 51.31 30.56 1.77
N ALA A 494 52.34 31.47 1.93
CA ALA A 494 52.42 32.32 3.11
C ALA A 494 51.22 33.26 3.25
N SER A 495 50.67 33.74 2.13
CA SER A 495 49.46 34.57 2.11
C SER A 495 48.20 33.74 2.49
N GLU A 496 48.11 32.54 1.96
CA GLU A 496 47.01 31.60 2.31
C GLU A 496 47.03 31.24 3.81
N PHE A 497 48.20 30.96 4.36
CA PHE A 497 48.36 30.68 5.79
C PHE A 497 48.00 31.87 6.68
N LYS A 498 48.19 33.10 6.24
CA LYS A 498 47.76 34.31 6.94
C LYS A 498 46.26 34.48 7.00
N THR A 499 45.51 33.97 6.04
CA THR A 499 44.04 34.01 6.08
C THR A 499 43.47 33.12 7.18
N GLY A 500 44.23 32.16 7.66
CA GLY A 500 43.85 31.26 8.76
C GLY A 500 42.77 30.25 8.36
N CYS A 501 42.37 29.46 9.34
CA CYS A 501 41.29 28.48 9.23
C CYS A 501 40.11 28.93 10.08
N THR A 502 38.88 28.82 9.61
CA THR A 502 37.69 29.16 10.39
C THR A 502 36.76 27.95 10.53
N LEU A 503 36.25 27.76 11.75
CA LEU A 503 35.27 26.72 12.08
C LEU A 503 33.81 27.26 12.12
N GLU A 504 33.53 28.36 11.44
CA GLU A 504 32.21 29.03 11.45
C GLU A 504 31.05 28.12 11.10
N GLY A 505 31.24 27.13 10.20
CA GLY A 505 30.22 26.17 9.83
C GLY A 505 29.77 25.30 11.01
N PHE A 506 30.74 24.74 11.76
CA PHE A 506 30.47 23.95 12.96
C PHE A 506 29.86 24.80 14.08
N GLN A 507 30.29 26.03 14.24
CA GLN A 507 29.78 26.96 15.26
C GLN A 507 28.33 27.35 14.98
N ARG A 508 27.94 27.53 13.71
CA ARG A 508 26.55 27.75 13.32
C ARG A 508 25.65 26.52 13.62
N SER A 509 26.12 25.31 13.32
CA SER A 509 25.41 24.07 13.63
C SER A 509 25.22 23.88 15.14
N PHE A 510 26.24 24.16 15.96
CA PHE A 510 26.11 24.12 17.42
C PHE A 510 25.09 25.18 17.93
N GLY A 511 25.09 26.36 17.37
CA GLY A 511 24.15 27.42 17.70
C GLY A 511 22.70 27.02 17.37
N GLN A 512 22.47 26.35 16.26
CA GLN A 512 21.17 25.82 15.87
C GLN A 512 20.68 24.73 16.84
N ILE A 513 21.54 23.77 17.20
CA ILE A 513 21.20 22.70 18.16
C ILE A 513 20.84 23.30 19.53
N LEU A 514 21.62 24.27 20.02
CA LEU A 514 21.39 24.95 21.30
C LEU A 514 20.07 25.78 21.28
N ALA A 515 19.73 26.40 20.17
CA ALA A 515 18.46 27.13 20.00
C ALA A 515 17.25 26.20 19.99
N THR A 516 17.37 25.03 19.34
CA THR A 516 16.28 24.04 19.27
C THR A 516 16.11 23.30 20.59
N ALA A 517 17.18 23.10 21.34
CA ALA A 517 17.17 22.43 22.65
C ALA A 517 16.28 23.14 23.69
N GLY A 518 16.05 24.44 23.55
CA GLY A 518 15.16 25.21 24.44
C GLY A 518 13.68 24.94 24.23
N ALA A 519 13.27 24.31 23.10
CA ALA A 519 11.88 24.07 22.75
C ALA A 519 11.32 22.70 23.22
N CYS A 520 12.16 21.78 23.70
CA CYS A 520 11.79 20.38 23.99
C CYS A 520 11.75 20.07 25.50
N THR A 521 10.95 20.78 26.31
CA THR A 521 11.04 20.56 27.74
C THR A 521 9.67 20.54 28.46
N GLU A 522 8.97 19.42 28.38
CA GLU A 522 7.85 19.14 29.31
C GLU A 522 8.12 18.13 30.42
N ASP A 523 9.23 17.35 30.33
CA ASP A 523 9.58 16.29 31.26
C ASP A 523 10.92 16.52 31.95
N GLU A 524 11.02 16.23 33.25
CA GLU A 524 12.20 16.49 34.11
C GLU A 524 13.43 15.64 33.70
N ALA A 525 13.21 14.42 33.18
CA ALA A 525 14.30 13.57 32.68
C ALA A 525 14.86 14.10 31.36
N SER A 526 14.00 14.61 30.48
CA SER A 526 14.36 15.25 29.22
C SER A 526 15.12 16.56 29.46
N LYS A 527 14.69 17.38 30.44
CA LYS A 527 15.42 18.59 30.86
C LYS A 527 16.85 18.28 31.26
N LYS A 528 17.03 17.28 32.13
CA LYS A 528 18.38 16.88 32.63
C LYS A 528 19.27 16.38 31.50
N THR A 529 18.71 15.64 30.56
CA THR A 529 19.44 15.17 29.38
C THR A 529 19.81 16.33 28.45
N MET A 530 18.90 17.29 28.25
CA MET A 530 19.18 18.48 27.44
C MET A 530 20.19 19.41 28.08
N GLU A 531 20.22 19.56 29.41
CA GLU A 531 21.26 20.29 30.12
C GLU A 531 22.62 19.62 29.93
N ALA A 532 22.72 18.28 30.02
CA ALA A 532 23.93 17.54 29.77
C ALA A 532 24.44 17.69 28.31
N ILE A 533 23.51 17.66 27.34
CA ILE A 533 23.86 17.92 25.93
C ILE A 533 24.36 19.34 25.75
N LYS A 534 23.68 20.32 26.32
CA LYS A 534 24.10 21.72 26.28
C LYS A 534 25.51 21.93 26.85
N GLU A 535 25.80 21.37 28.03
CA GLU A 535 27.09 21.43 28.67
C GLU A 535 28.19 20.75 27.82
N ALA A 536 27.88 19.57 27.25
CA ALA A 536 28.80 18.88 26.34
C ALA A 536 29.09 19.68 25.07
N LEU A 537 28.05 20.31 24.46
CA LEU A 537 28.20 21.14 23.26
C LEU A 537 29.01 22.43 23.57
N GLU A 538 28.72 23.09 24.68
CA GLU A 538 29.47 24.28 25.10
C GLU A 538 30.96 23.98 25.37
N LYS A 539 31.24 22.87 26.07
CA LYS A 539 32.62 22.39 26.31
C LYS A 539 33.33 22.04 25.00
N ASN A 540 32.69 21.33 24.10
CA ASN A 540 33.27 20.96 22.80
C ASN A 540 33.49 22.21 21.91
N ASN A 541 32.56 23.17 21.91
CA ASN A 541 32.71 24.42 21.19
C ASN A 541 33.89 25.26 21.74
N ALA A 542 34.06 25.32 23.05
CA ALA A 542 35.19 25.98 23.68
C ALA A 542 36.54 25.31 23.30
N ALA A 543 36.58 23.97 23.34
CA ALA A 543 37.74 23.19 22.92
C ALA A 543 38.08 23.40 21.43
N LEU A 544 37.09 23.43 20.55
CA LEU A 544 37.25 23.70 19.12
C LEU A 544 37.81 25.13 18.88
N ARG A 545 37.29 26.15 19.58
CA ARG A 545 37.80 27.52 19.49
C ARG A 545 39.24 27.63 19.95
N GLN A 546 39.58 26.91 21.00
CA GLN A 546 40.98 26.85 21.45
C GLN A 546 41.89 26.23 20.38
N LYS A 547 41.43 25.10 19.77
CA LYS A 547 42.20 24.44 18.69
C LYS A 547 42.29 25.29 17.43
N GLU A 548 41.25 26.04 17.08
CA GLU A 548 41.25 27.02 15.99
C GLU A 548 42.28 28.11 16.23
N THR A 549 42.37 28.63 17.49
CA THR A 549 43.35 29.65 17.87
C THR A 549 44.78 29.08 17.83
N GLU A 550 45.00 27.87 18.37
CA GLU A 550 46.31 27.20 18.32
C GLU A 550 46.74 26.93 16.87
N LEU A 551 45.81 26.45 16.02
CA LEU A 551 46.07 26.20 14.60
C LEU A 551 46.43 27.50 13.86
N ASN A 552 45.69 28.58 14.07
CA ASN A 552 45.91 29.86 13.44
C ASN A 552 47.22 30.51 13.90
N ALA A 553 47.63 30.29 15.16
CA ALA A 553 48.93 30.71 15.66
C ALA A 553 50.07 29.95 14.95
N LEU A 554 49.95 28.64 14.78
CA LEU A 554 50.93 27.83 14.04
C LEU A 554 51.00 28.22 12.56
N LEU A 555 49.83 28.43 11.90
CA LEU A 555 49.80 28.92 10.52
C LEU A 555 50.45 30.30 10.38
N GLY A 556 50.23 31.21 11.34
CA GLY A 556 50.84 32.53 11.36
C GLY A 556 52.39 32.48 11.53
N ALA A 557 52.85 31.58 12.42
CA ALA A 557 54.30 31.36 12.60
C ALA A 557 54.96 30.78 11.32
N CYS A 558 54.27 29.81 10.69
CA CYS A 558 54.70 29.19 9.43
C CYS A 558 54.76 30.22 8.29
N ALA A 559 53.74 31.07 8.18
CA ALA A 559 53.69 32.15 7.21
C ALA A 559 54.85 33.15 7.42
N GLY A 560 55.17 33.45 8.66
CA GLY A 560 56.28 34.31 9.01
C GLY A 560 57.67 33.75 8.56
N GLU A 561 57.89 32.44 8.83
CA GLU A 561 59.16 31.79 8.40
C GLU A 561 59.22 31.65 6.86
N LEU A 562 58.12 31.32 6.19
CA LEU A 562 58.05 31.28 4.71
C LEU A 562 58.30 32.63 4.10
N ALA A 563 57.79 33.72 4.66
CA ALA A 563 58.00 35.08 4.17
C ALA A 563 59.52 35.49 4.35
N LYS A 564 60.16 35.07 5.45
CA LYS A 564 61.59 35.30 5.68
C LYS A 564 62.48 34.59 4.66
N GLN A 565 62.12 33.28 4.37
CA GLN A 565 62.88 32.51 3.37
C GLN A 565 62.62 33.06 1.95
N ALA A 566 61.41 33.48 1.60
CA ALA A 566 61.17 34.19 0.35
C ALA A 566 61.96 35.50 0.23
N GLY A 567 62.10 36.24 1.31
CA GLY A 567 62.97 37.42 1.36
C GLY A 567 64.47 37.14 1.06
N GLN A 568 64.96 36.04 1.57
CA GLN A 568 66.40 35.59 1.31
C GLN A 568 66.56 35.18 -0.18
N LEU A 569 65.59 34.46 -0.74
CA LEU A 569 65.58 34.11 -2.15
C LEU A 569 65.51 35.38 -3.04
N LYS A 570 64.78 36.39 -2.64
CA LYS A 570 64.68 37.66 -3.38
C LYS A 570 66.05 38.38 -3.43
N VAL A 571 66.79 38.38 -2.38
CA VAL A 571 68.14 38.92 -2.34
C VAL A 571 69.09 38.17 -3.29
N SER A 572 69.03 36.82 -3.26
CA SER A 572 69.80 36.00 -4.19
C SER A 572 69.39 36.25 -5.65
N HIS A 573 68.06 36.42 -5.92
CA HIS A 573 67.57 36.78 -7.23
C HIS A 573 68.10 38.11 -7.74
N GLN A 574 68.15 39.15 -6.89
CA GLN A 574 68.71 40.46 -7.25
C GLN A 574 70.16 40.34 -7.64
N ARG A 575 71.01 39.61 -6.90
CA ARG A 575 72.43 39.38 -7.19
C ARG A 575 72.60 38.70 -8.56
N LEU A 576 71.95 37.59 -8.80
CA LEU A 576 72.00 36.84 -10.07
C LEU A 576 71.48 37.66 -11.23
N SER A 577 70.42 38.45 -11.06
CA SER A 577 69.84 39.34 -12.08
C SER A 577 70.91 40.46 -12.46
N GLY A 578 71.66 40.98 -11.51
CA GLY A 578 72.71 41.89 -11.76
C GLY A 578 73.85 41.25 -12.58
N GLU A 579 74.25 40.01 -12.27
CA GLU A 579 75.24 39.24 -13.05
C GLU A 579 74.82 39.01 -14.47
N VAL A 580 73.56 38.64 -14.68
CA VAL A 580 72.96 38.47 -16.03
C VAL A 580 72.91 39.79 -16.79
N ALA A 581 72.51 40.90 -16.17
CA ALA A 581 72.50 42.22 -16.79
C ALA A 581 73.94 42.67 -17.24
N THR A 582 74.93 42.39 -16.45
CA THR A 582 76.34 42.66 -16.78
C THR A 582 76.82 41.83 -17.99
N LYS A 583 76.55 40.51 -17.99
CA LYS A 583 76.89 39.64 -19.11
C LYS A 583 76.11 40.04 -20.43
N LEU A 584 74.88 40.42 -20.30
CA LEU A 584 74.15 40.95 -21.43
C LEU A 584 74.62 42.24 -22.01
N ALA A 585 75.08 43.18 -21.16
CA ALA A 585 75.70 44.39 -21.61
C ALA A 585 77.01 44.14 -22.37
N ASP A 586 77.82 43.16 -21.93
CA ASP A 586 79.06 42.73 -22.64
C ASP A 586 78.75 42.05 -23.98
N LEU A 587 77.74 41.19 -24.06
CA LEU A 587 77.31 40.57 -25.33
C LEU A 587 76.76 41.59 -26.33
N LYS A 588 76.07 42.63 -25.82
CA LYS A 588 75.51 43.69 -26.62
C LYS A 588 76.68 44.63 -27.15
N ALA A 589 77.65 44.86 -26.32
CA ALA A 589 78.87 45.63 -26.71
C ALA A 589 79.70 44.89 -27.79
N ARG A 590 79.59 43.56 -27.88
CA ARG A 590 80.26 42.71 -28.90
C ARG A 590 79.42 42.55 -30.18
N GLY A 591 78.33 43.24 -30.33
CA GLY A 591 77.54 43.29 -31.59
C GLY A 591 76.57 42.08 -31.76
N LEU A 592 76.43 41.24 -30.75
CA LEU A 592 75.52 40.15 -30.80
C LEU A 592 74.06 40.64 -30.46
N ALA A 593 73.27 41.04 -31.42
CA ALA A 593 71.88 41.47 -31.28
C ALA A 593 70.97 40.23 -31.07
N THR A 594 70.73 39.99 -29.83
CA THR A 594 69.82 38.82 -29.41
C THR A 594 68.46 39.33 -28.95
N ASN A 595 67.38 38.65 -29.37
CA ASN A 595 66.05 38.92 -28.92
C ASN A 595 65.86 38.32 -27.49
N ILE A 596 66.45 39.03 -26.50
CA ILE A 596 66.52 38.62 -25.06
C ILE A 596 65.09 38.55 -24.47
N ALA A 597 64.17 39.46 -24.87
CA ALA A 597 62.77 39.41 -24.41
C ALA A 597 62.02 38.15 -24.85
N GLY A 598 62.36 37.67 -26.08
CA GLY A 598 61.79 36.40 -26.53
C GLY A 598 62.28 35.17 -25.77
N LEU A 599 63.61 35.17 -25.36
CA LEU A 599 64.18 34.09 -24.58
C LEU A 599 63.60 34.06 -23.16
N GLU A 600 63.45 35.20 -22.52
CA GLU A 600 62.83 35.31 -21.17
C GLU A 600 61.38 34.84 -21.20
N LEU A 601 60.63 35.18 -22.27
CA LEU A 601 59.25 34.70 -22.43
C LEU A 601 59.17 33.16 -22.54
N LEU A 602 60.06 32.55 -23.34
CA LEU A 602 60.09 31.08 -23.52
C LEU A 602 60.49 30.39 -22.21
N LEU A 603 61.40 30.91 -21.41
CA LEU A 603 61.77 30.35 -20.12
C LEU A 603 60.66 30.46 -19.09
N ARG A 604 59.93 31.59 -19.08
CA ARG A 604 58.72 31.74 -18.26
C ARG A 604 57.64 30.75 -18.69
N GLN A 605 57.41 30.60 -19.99
CA GLN A 605 56.41 29.61 -20.50
C GLN A 605 56.80 28.18 -20.12
N LYS A 606 58.09 27.78 -20.28
CA LYS A 606 58.58 26.47 -19.85
C LYS A 606 58.26 26.20 -18.36
N THR A 607 58.67 27.17 -17.51
CA THR A 607 58.51 27.01 -16.07
C THR A 607 57.05 26.96 -15.64
N SER A 608 56.16 27.78 -16.29
CA SER A 608 54.72 27.77 -16.03
C SER A 608 54.09 26.42 -16.41
N ILE A 609 54.35 25.96 -17.66
CA ILE A 609 53.79 24.70 -18.15
C ILE A 609 54.33 23.51 -17.33
N ALA A 610 55.62 23.49 -16.99
CA ALA A 610 56.19 22.43 -16.14
C ALA A 610 55.58 22.41 -14.74
N LYS A 611 55.29 23.57 -14.13
CA LYS A 611 54.58 23.66 -12.85
C LYS A 611 53.15 23.16 -12.94
N GLU A 612 52.44 23.53 -14.00
CA GLU A 612 51.08 23.07 -14.22
C GLU A 612 51.01 21.54 -14.40
N ILE A 613 51.96 20.96 -15.18
CA ILE A 613 52.09 19.51 -15.33
C ILE A 613 52.32 18.83 -13.99
N ALA A 614 53.34 19.31 -13.24
CA ALA A 614 53.67 18.73 -11.92
C ALA A 614 52.51 18.84 -10.94
N SER A 615 51.79 19.95 -10.92
CA SER A 615 50.59 20.13 -10.10
C SER A 615 49.46 19.13 -10.41
N VAL A 616 49.25 18.84 -11.71
CA VAL A 616 48.24 17.81 -12.11
C VAL A 616 48.73 16.42 -11.76
N GLU A 617 50.01 16.10 -12.04
CA GLU A 617 50.58 14.77 -11.77
C GLU A 617 50.63 14.45 -10.25
N GLN A 618 50.86 15.40 -9.39
CA GLN A 618 50.82 15.23 -7.92
C GLN A 618 49.40 14.80 -7.43
N ARG A 619 48.36 15.12 -8.18
CA ARG A 619 46.98 14.75 -7.84
C ARG A 619 46.55 13.40 -8.46
N SER A 620 47.48 12.65 -9.04
CA SER A 620 47.21 11.35 -9.66
C SER A 620 46.58 10.34 -8.67
N ASP A 621 47.14 10.27 -7.46
CA ASP A 621 46.65 9.36 -6.43
C ASP A 621 45.25 9.75 -5.91
N GLU A 622 45.01 11.05 -5.75
CA GLU A 622 43.67 11.56 -5.40
C GLU A 622 42.64 11.19 -6.47
N ARG A 623 42.98 11.47 -7.74
CA ARG A 623 42.16 11.08 -8.88
C ARG A 623 41.82 9.59 -8.87
N LYS A 624 42.84 8.73 -8.73
CA LYS A 624 42.70 7.28 -8.70
C LYS A 624 41.78 6.81 -7.56
N ARG A 625 41.99 7.30 -6.34
CA ARG A 625 41.14 6.98 -5.18
C ARG A 625 39.68 7.38 -5.45
N CYS A 626 39.43 8.57 -5.97
CA CYS A 626 38.09 9.03 -6.27
C CYS A 626 37.41 8.19 -7.40
N GLN A 627 38.19 7.76 -8.41
CA GLN A 627 37.70 6.87 -9.47
C GLN A 627 37.34 5.49 -8.92
N ASP A 628 38.20 4.89 -8.08
CA ASP A 628 38.01 3.58 -7.49
C ASP A 628 36.74 3.57 -6.60
N GLU A 629 36.57 4.59 -5.75
CA GLU A 629 35.38 4.72 -4.90
C GLU A 629 34.12 4.96 -5.72
N ARG A 630 34.20 5.83 -6.75
CA ARG A 630 33.04 6.03 -7.64
C ARG A 630 32.64 4.75 -8.37
N THR A 631 33.62 3.94 -8.79
CA THR A 631 33.36 2.66 -9.46
C THR A 631 32.62 1.68 -8.55
N LYS A 632 33.01 1.61 -7.27
CA LYS A 632 32.30 0.80 -6.27
C LYS A 632 30.86 1.27 -6.08
N LEU A 633 30.67 2.59 -5.89
CA LEU A 633 29.34 3.18 -5.71
C LEU A 633 28.44 2.97 -6.94
N LEU A 634 28.96 3.01 -8.14
CA LEU A 634 28.20 2.70 -9.38
C LEU A 634 27.79 1.23 -9.43
N ALA A 635 28.67 0.33 -8.99
CA ALA A 635 28.32 -1.09 -8.90
C ALA A 635 27.22 -1.34 -7.85
N GLU A 636 27.30 -0.71 -6.68
CA GLU A 636 26.26 -0.76 -5.65
C GLU A 636 24.93 -0.20 -6.16
N LEU A 637 24.95 0.95 -6.85
CA LEU A 637 23.76 1.54 -7.46
C LEU A 637 23.10 0.59 -8.47
N GLN A 638 23.90 -0.03 -9.32
CA GLN A 638 23.41 -1.01 -10.30
C GLN A 638 22.79 -2.23 -9.61
N GLN A 639 23.43 -2.74 -8.55
CA GLN A 639 22.91 -3.87 -7.78
C GLN A 639 21.58 -3.50 -7.10
N THR A 640 21.47 -2.32 -6.47
CA THR A 640 20.24 -1.82 -5.84
C THR A 640 19.11 -1.73 -6.85
N ARG A 641 19.34 -1.15 -8.02
CA ARG A 641 18.36 -1.06 -9.12
C ARG A 641 17.94 -2.42 -9.67
N GLN A 642 18.86 -3.37 -9.72
CA GLN A 642 18.55 -4.74 -10.13
C GLN A 642 17.66 -5.43 -9.09
N GLU A 643 17.94 -5.26 -7.80
CA GLU A 643 17.11 -5.81 -6.72
C GLU A 643 15.70 -5.20 -6.73
N MET A 644 15.57 -3.89 -6.92
CA MET A 644 14.26 -3.24 -7.11
C MET A 644 13.48 -3.89 -8.27
N THR A 645 14.17 -4.13 -9.39
CA THR A 645 13.56 -4.79 -10.57
C THR A 645 13.11 -6.23 -10.26
N VAL A 646 13.89 -6.97 -9.48
CA VAL A 646 13.52 -8.33 -9.04
C VAL A 646 12.29 -8.28 -8.13
N ARG A 647 12.27 -7.41 -7.11
CA ARG A 647 11.09 -7.25 -6.22
C ARG A 647 9.84 -6.87 -7.01
N ARG A 648 9.94 -5.93 -7.95
CA ARG A 648 8.84 -5.55 -8.87
C ARG A 648 8.33 -6.72 -9.69
N LYS A 649 9.21 -7.57 -10.23
CA LYS A 649 8.80 -8.76 -11.00
C LYS A 649 8.12 -9.81 -10.14
N VAL A 650 8.56 -10.02 -8.91
CA VAL A 650 7.93 -10.95 -7.95
C VAL A 650 6.52 -10.48 -7.62
N GLN A 651 6.37 -9.21 -7.27
CA GLN A 651 5.06 -8.59 -6.99
C GLN A 651 4.11 -8.70 -8.19
N LEU A 652 4.62 -8.42 -9.38
CA LEU A 652 3.84 -8.52 -10.61
C LEU A 652 3.33 -9.94 -10.87
N LYS A 653 4.12 -10.96 -10.52
CA LYS A 653 3.70 -12.36 -10.61
C LYS A 653 2.54 -12.66 -9.66
N GLY A 654 2.60 -12.16 -8.41
CA GLY A 654 1.49 -12.24 -7.43
C GLY A 654 0.23 -11.57 -7.96
N ILE A 655 0.34 -10.32 -8.42
CA ILE A 655 -0.78 -9.57 -9.03
C ILE A 655 -1.40 -10.37 -10.18
N ASN A 656 -0.61 -10.87 -11.13
CA ASN A 656 -1.11 -11.64 -12.28
C ASN A 656 -1.79 -12.95 -11.86
N THR A 657 -1.31 -13.64 -10.84
CA THR A 657 -1.94 -14.85 -10.29
C THR A 657 -3.32 -14.52 -9.75
N ASN A 658 -3.46 -13.44 -8.98
CA ASN A 658 -4.72 -13.00 -8.42
C ASN A 658 -5.71 -12.50 -9.49
N LEU A 659 -5.21 -11.84 -10.54
CA LEU A 659 -6.03 -11.34 -11.65
C LEU A 659 -6.59 -12.46 -12.54
N SER A 660 -5.91 -13.60 -12.66
CA SER A 660 -6.22 -14.64 -13.65
C SER A 660 -7.59 -15.32 -13.45
N GLY A 661 -8.14 -15.32 -12.22
CA GLY A 661 -9.41 -15.96 -11.86
C GLY A 661 -10.59 -15.00 -11.68
N THR A 662 -10.36 -13.70 -11.63
CA THR A 662 -11.33 -12.73 -11.08
C THR A 662 -12.37 -12.25 -12.09
N ILE A 663 -12.08 -12.22 -13.38
CA ILE A 663 -12.97 -11.70 -14.41
C ILE A 663 -13.42 -12.82 -15.35
N LYS A 664 -14.73 -12.93 -15.60
CA LYS A 664 -15.32 -14.03 -16.41
C LYS A 664 -14.91 -13.96 -17.89
N ASP A 665 -14.90 -12.79 -18.50
CA ASP A 665 -14.81 -12.62 -19.94
C ASP A 665 -13.39 -12.47 -20.50
N TYR A 666 -12.43 -12.02 -19.68
CA TYR A 666 -11.04 -11.83 -20.08
C TYR A 666 -10.06 -12.03 -18.93
N THR A 667 -8.80 -12.22 -19.28
CA THR A 667 -7.70 -12.31 -18.33
C THR A 667 -6.81 -11.08 -18.51
N ILE A 668 -6.46 -10.45 -17.40
CA ILE A 668 -5.57 -9.28 -17.36
C ILE A 668 -4.18 -9.76 -17.01
N PHE A 669 -3.18 -9.25 -17.73
CA PHE A 669 -1.77 -9.46 -17.44
C PHE A 669 -1.07 -8.11 -17.39
N VAL A 670 -0.25 -7.90 -16.37
CA VAL A 670 0.69 -6.79 -16.29
C VAL A 670 2.08 -7.36 -16.54
N LYS A 671 2.84 -6.75 -17.45
CA LYS A 671 4.23 -7.15 -17.75
C LYS A 671 5.11 -5.92 -17.90
N TYR A 672 6.43 -6.11 -17.79
CA TYR A 672 7.41 -5.05 -18.07
C TYR A 672 7.89 -5.14 -19.49
N GLU A 673 7.94 -3.98 -20.17
CA GLU A 673 8.51 -3.81 -21.50
C GLU A 673 10.03 -3.59 -21.38
N GLU A 674 10.81 -4.19 -22.28
CA GLU A 674 12.29 -4.11 -22.27
C GLU A 674 12.80 -2.68 -22.50
N ALA A 675 12.05 -1.88 -23.26
CA ALA A 675 12.44 -0.50 -23.56
C ALA A 675 12.58 0.39 -22.29
N GLY A 676 11.86 0.07 -21.20
CA GLY A 676 11.84 0.87 -19.98
C GLY A 676 11.14 2.22 -20.14
N ILE A 677 11.08 3.00 -19.05
CA ILE A 677 10.57 4.38 -19.07
C ILE A 677 11.70 5.29 -19.48
N THR A 678 11.55 5.96 -20.63
CA THR A 678 12.62 6.72 -21.32
C THR A 678 12.50 8.24 -21.19
N ALA A 679 11.37 8.77 -20.69
CA ALA A 679 11.06 10.20 -20.73
C ALA A 679 12.14 11.10 -20.08
N GLU A 680 12.67 10.74 -18.92
CA GLU A 680 13.73 11.49 -18.26
C GLU A 680 15.05 11.41 -19.04
N PHE A 681 15.36 10.23 -19.56
CA PHE A 681 16.55 10.00 -20.38
C PHE A 681 16.47 10.76 -21.73
N GLU A 682 15.30 10.76 -22.37
CA GLU A 682 15.05 11.53 -23.59
C GLU A 682 15.22 13.04 -23.35
N SER A 683 14.60 13.56 -22.26
CA SER A 683 14.73 14.96 -21.88
C SER A 683 16.19 15.35 -21.63
N PHE A 684 16.95 14.49 -20.96
CA PHE A 684 18.37 14.70 -20.71
C PHE A 684 19.16 14.77 -22.02
N VAL A 685 18.98 13.80 -22.91
CA VAL A 685 19.67 13.77 -24.20
C VAL A 685 19.27 14.98 -25.05
N GLN A 686 17.98 15.31 -25.13
CA GLN A 686 17.47 16.47 -25.87
C GLN A 686 18.11 17.77 -25.41
N GLN A 687 18.19 17.97 -24.08
CA GLN A 687 18.82 19.14 -23.50
C GLN A 687 20.32 19.24 -23.88
N LYS A 688 21.05 18.13 -23.80
CA LYS A 688 22.50 18.12 -24.08
C LYS A 688 22.81 18.18 -25.59
N MET A 689 21.89 17.72 -26.43
CA MET A 689 21.99 17.77 -27.90
C MET A 689 21.39 19.06 -28.50
N HIS A 690 20.94 20.01 -27.67
CA HIS A 690 20.39 21.26 -28.16
C HIS A 690 21.35 21.97 -29.15
N GLY A 691 20.80 22.47 -30.25
CA GLY A 691 21.56 23.14 -31.33
C GLY A 691 22.19 22.20 -32.36
N THR A 692 22.03 20.88 -32.24
CA THR A 692 22.56 19.92 -33.25
C THR A 692 21.54 19.53 -34.30
N TYR A 693 20.28 19.96 -34.20
CA TYR A 693 19.16 19.58 -35.08
C TYR A 693 18.89 18.07 -35.09
N LEU A 694 19.23 17.34 -33.99
CA LEU A 694 18.86 15.94 -33.82
C LEU A 694 17.35 15.84 -33.63
N GLN A 695 16.70 15.01 -34.47
CA GLN A 695 15.25 14.86 -34.47
C GLN A 695 14.78 14.04 -33.25
N ASP A 696 13.60 14.36 -32.71
CA ASP A 696 13.04 13.70 -31.53
C ASP A 696 12.86 12.19 -31.72
N ASN A 697 12.49 11.73 -32.92
CA ASN A 697 12.38 10.31 -33.24
C ASN A 697 13.71 9.54 -33.11
N LEU A 698 14.84 10.20 -33.40
CA LEU A 698 16.16 9.60 -33.23
C LEU A 698 16.59 9.56 -31.76
N ILE A 699 16.16 10.56 -30.96
CA ILE A 699 16.37 10.55 -29.52
C ILE A 699 15.56 9.42 -28.87
N GLU A 700 14.29 9.29 -29.22
CA GLU A 700 13.44 8.17 -28.76
C GLU A 700 14.06 6.82 -29.14
N GLN A 701 14.51 6.69 -30.38
CA GLN A 701 15.15 5.46 -30.87
C GLN A 701 16.46 5.15 -30.11
N LEU A 702 17.29 6.14 -29.83
CA LEU A 702 18.51 6.01 -29.03
C LEU A 702 18.15 5.56 -27.59
N CYS A 703 17.25 6.28 -26.93
CA CYS A 703 16.90 6.06 -25.54
C CYS A 703 16.12 4.75 -25.32
N SER A 704 15.30 4.31 -26.27
CA SER A 704 14.63 3.01 -26.16
C SER A 704 15.59 1.83 -26.24
N ARG A 705 16.64 1.92 -27.05
CA ARG A 705 17.58 0.82 -27.33
C ARG A 705 18.84 0.81 -26.47
N THR A 706 19.11 1.88 -25.75
CA THR A 706 20.25 1.99 -24.85
C THR A 706 19.81 2.24 -23.41
N THR A 707 20.70 1.99 -22.45
CA THR A 707 20.55 2.49 -21.09
C THR A 707 21.46 3.69 -20.87
N PRO A 708 21.18 4.58 -19.91
CA PRO A 708 22.05 5.71 -19.60
C PRO A 708 23.49 5.29 -19.30
N SER A 709 23.68 4.23 -18.51
CA SER A 709 25.02 3.68 -18.21
C SER A 709 25.71 3.13 -19.44
N MET A 710 25.01 2.41 -20.31
CA MET A 710 25.55 1.89 -21.57
C MET A 710 25.97 3.03 -22.50
N LEU A 711 25.14 4.10 -22.60
CA LEU A 711 25.47 5.27 -23.41
C LEU A 711 26.70 5.98 -22.83
N ALA A 712 26.77 6.14 -21.51
CA ALA A 712 27.96 6.72 -20.84
C ALA A 712 29.23 5.93 -21.15
N ASP A 713 29.18 4.61 -21.12
CA ASP A 713 30.29 3.72 -21.44
C ASP A 713 30.74 3.84 -22.91
N LEU A 714 29.77 3.83 -23.85
CA LEU A 714 30.06 3.97 -25.27
C LEU A 714 30.68 5.33 -25.61
N VAL A 715 30.20 6.41 -24.97
CA VAL A 715 30.73 7.76 -25.12
C VAL A 715 32.12 7.89 -24.52
N LEU A 716 32.33 7.34 -23.31
CA LEU A 716 33.63 7.36 -22.63
C LEU A 716 34.74 6.70 -23.46
N HIS A 717 34.43 5.56 -24.10
CA HIS A 717 35.35 4.81 -24.96
C HIS A 717 35.36 5.28 -26.42
N ARG A 718 34.62 6.35 -26.74
CA ARG A 718 34.46 6.91 -28.09
C ARG A 718 34.05 5.87 -29.16
N ASN A 719 33.19 4.91 -28.79
CA ASN A 719 32.78 3.81 -29.63
C ASN A 719 31.50 4.15 -30.43
N SER A 720 31.61 5.06 -31.39
CA SER A 720 30.49 5.52 -32.23
C SER A 720 29.92 4.41 -33.11
N ASP A 721 30.73 3.49 -33.61
CA ASP A 721 30.27 2.38 -34.50
C ASP A 721 29.35 1.43 -33.72
N LYS A 722 29.70 1.08 -32.49
CA LYS A 722 28.88 0.24 -31.63
C LYS A 722 27.61 0.96 -31.22
N LEU A 723 27.68 2.27 -30.96
CA LEU A 723 26.50 3.09 -30.68
C LEU A 723 25.55 3.11 -31.88
N ALA A 724 26.06 3.33 -33.11
CA ALA A 724 25.27 3.30 -34.35
C ALA A 724 24.54 1.95 -34.51
N THR A 725 25.24 0.85 -34.28
CA THR A 725 24.70 -0.52 -34.39
C THR A 725 23.59 -0.78 -33.37
N ILE A 726 23.82 -0.47 -32.10
CA ILE A 726 22.85 -0.72 -31.00
C ILE A 726 21.62 0.18 -31.14
N ALA A 727 21.82 1.47 -31.29
CA ALA A 727 20.75 2.45 -31.42
C ALA A 727 20.07 2.43 -32.81
N LYS A 728 20.66 1.75 -33.78
CA LYS A 728 20.23 1.73 -35.23
C LYS A 728 20.11 3.13 -35.81
N ILE A 729 21.06 4.00 -35.51
CA ILE A 729 21.17 5.36 -36.04
C ILE A 729 22.33 5.41 -37.06
N SER A 730 22.39 6.48 -37.87
CA SER A 730 23.50 6.62 -38.81
C SER A 730 24.83 6.84 -38.07
N PRO A 731 25.96 6.38 -38.64
CA PRO A 731 27.31 6.59 -38.06
C PRO A 731 27.61 8.07 -37.79
N GLU A 732 27.17 8.97 -38.68
CA GLU A 732 27.36 10.42 -38.54
C GLU A 732 26.66 10.98 -37.28
N TRP A 733 25.43 10.51 -36.99
CA TRP A 733 24.72 10.90 -35.77
C TRP A 733 25.35 10.28 -34.54
N ALA A 734 25.81 9.04 -34.62
CA ALA A 734 26.50 8.37 -33.49
C ALA A 734 27.79 9.13 -33.14
N GLU A 735 28.56 9.57 -34.14
CA GLU A 735 29.78 10.35 -33.94
C GLU A 735 29.47 11.71 -33.28
N LYS A 736 28.46 12.44 -33.75
CA LYS A 736 28.02 13.71 -33.16
C LYS A 736 27.53 13.55 -31.72
N ILE A 737 26.81 12.47 -31.41
CA ILE A 737 26.35 12.18 -30.06
C ILE A 737 27.55 11.94 -29.13
N VAL A 738 28.50 11.09 -29.55
CA VAL A 738 29.72 10.82 -28.79
C VAL A 738 30.51 12.12 -28.59
N GLU A 739 30.67 12.95 -29.60
CA GLU A 739 31.40 14.21 -29.51
C GLU A 739 30.74 15.19 -28.51
N LYS A 740 29.42 15.33 -28.54
CA LYS A 740 28.66 16.25 -27.70
C LYS A 740 28.53 15.78 -26.24
N LEU A 741 28.49 14.48 -26.01
CA LEU A 741 28.31 13.91 -24.67
C LEU A 741 29.63 13.56 -23.97
N CYS A 742 30.81 13.69 -24.59
CA CYS A 742 32.09 13.27 -24.05
C CYS A 742 32.65 14.14 -22.90
N TYR A 743 31.92 15.12 -22.44
CA TYR A 743 32.33 15.97 -21.31
C TYR A 743 32.07 15.27 -19.96
N TRP A 744 33.04 15.33 -19.05
CA TRP A 744 33.00 14.60 -17.79
C TRP A 744 31.77 14.90 -16.94
N ASN A 745 31.33 16.15 -16.85
CA ASN A 745 30.11 16.51 -16.13
C ASN A 745 28.87 15.82 -16.72
N ILE A 746 28.77 15.73 -18.06
CA ILE A 746 27.67 15.05 -18.74
C ILE A 746 27.72 13.53 -18.51
N LEU A 747 28.95 12.96 -18.61
CA LEU A 747 29.16 11.52 -18.36
C LEU A 747 28.79 11.14 -16.93
N PHE A 748 29.16 11.95 -15.95
CA PHE A 748 28.84 11.69 -14.54
C PHE A 748 27.34 11.77 -14.26
N ASP A 749 26.62 12.71 -14.86
CA ASP A 749 25.16 12.81 -14.76
C ASP A 749 24.51 11.60 -15.45
N LEU A 750 24.97 11.21 -16.63
CA LEU A 750 24.44 10.08 -17.38
C LEU A 750 24.61 8.74 -16.64
N GLN A 751 25.73 8.55 -15.92
CA GLN A 751 25.98 7.33 -15.14
C GLN A 751 25.00 7.14 -13.98
N VAL A 752 24.46 8.21 -13.39
CA VAL A 752 23.52 8.14 -12.26
C VAL A 752 22.06 8.16 -12.69
N LEU A 753 21.79 8.53 -13.94
CA LEU A 753 20.44 8.59 -14.48
C LEU A 753 19.78 7.20 -14.46
N GLY A 754 18.52 7.14 -14.05
CA GLY A 754 17.73 5.90 -14.01
C GLY A 754 16.98 5.63 -15.31
N LYS A 755 16.70 4.38 -15.56
CA LYS A 755 15.76 3.93 -16.60
C LYS A 755 14.91 2.79 -16.02
N PRO A 756 13.86 3.12 -15.22
CA PRO A 756 13.03 2.11 -14.58
C PRO A 756 12.26 1.28 -15.62
N PRO A 757 11.88 0.03 -15.29
CA PRO A 757 11.09 -0.81 -16.18
C PRO A 757 9.73 -0.18 -16.47
N LYS A 758 9.25 -0.26 -17.73
CA LYS A 758 7.96 0.29 -18.16
C LYS A 758 6.87 -0.76 -18.00
N PRO A 759 5.89 -0.58 -17.08
CA PRO A 759 4.79 -1.52 -16.97
C PRO A 759 3.78 -1.32 -18.11
N ILE A 760 3.29 -2.43 -18.65
CA ILE A 760 2.21 -2.44 -19.65
C ILE A 760 1.13 -3.44 -19.23
N ILE A 761 -0.12 -3.08 -19.50
CA ILE A 761 -1.28 -3.93 -19.28
C ILE A 761 -1.64 -4.60 -20.60
N THR A 762 -1.86 -5.90 -20.57
CA THR A 762 -2.37 -6.68 -21.69
C THR A 762 -3.64 -7.41 -21.27
N VAL A 763 -4.68 -7.34 -22.07
CA VAL A 763 -5.95 -8.02 -21.82
C VAL A 763 -6.11 -9.13 -22.87
N ARG A 764 -6.44 -10.34 -22.40
CA ARG A 764 -6.67 -11.49 -23.25
C ARG A 764 -8.09 -12.00 -23.10
N THR A 765 -8.84 -12.08 -24.19
CA THR A 765 -10.19 -12.64 -24.17
C THR A 765 -10.18 -14.14 -23.86
N LYS A 766 -11.20 -14.63 -23.15
CA LYS A 766 -11.43 -16.07 -22.91
C LYS A 766 -12.19 -16.75 -24.07
N THR A 767 -12.38 -16.07 -25.19
CA THR A 767 -13.00 -16.62 -26.39
C THR A 767 -12.05 -17.56 -27.15
N THR A 768 -12.60 -18.42 -28.01
CA THR A 768 -11.81 -19.30 -28.90
C THR A 768 -12.00 -18.83 -30.33
N PRO A 769 -10.96 -18.31 -31.02
CA PRO A 769 -9.58 -18.10 -30.54
C PRO A 769 -9.46 -16.91 -29.55
N ALA A 770 -8.56 -17.03 -28.60
CA ALA A 770 -8.22 -15.94 -27.69
C ALA A 770 -7.55 -14.78 -28.43
N ARG A 771 -7.95 -13.52 -28.14
CA ARG A 771 -7.35 -12.31 -28.71
C ARG A 771 -6.71 -11.47 -27.63
N GLU A 772 -5.54 -10.93 -27.91
CA GLU A 772 -4.93 -9.89 -27.08
C GLU A 772 -5.46 -8.53 -27.50
N ILE A 773 -5.97 -7.77 -26.53
CA ILE A 773 -6.48 -6.42 -26.73
C ILE A 773 -5.50 -5.48 -26.05
N PRO A 774 -4.85 -4.58 -26.77
CA PRO A 774 -4.03 -3.53 -26.19
C PRO A 774 -4.88 -2.57 -25.33
N VAL A 775 -4.32 -2.07 -24.23
CA VAL A 775 -5.03 -1.20 -23.26
C VAL A 775 -5.64 0.04 -23.91
N HIS A 776 -5.00 0.63 -24.91
CA HIS A 776 -5.50 1.81 -25.61
C HIS A 776 -6.79 1.55 -26.44
N GLN A 777 -7.13 0.29 -26.69
CA GLN A 777 -8.38 -0.09 -27.37
C GLN A 777 -9.53 -0.35 -26.38
N LEU A 778 -9.26 -0.32 -25.08
CA LEU A 778 -10.27 -0.47 -24.05
C LEU A 778 -10.98 0.87 -23.79
N SER A 779 -12.24 0.83 -23.40
CA SER A 779 -12.96 2.01 -22.93
C SER A 779 -12.35 2.54 -21.61
N ASP A 780 -12.59 3.82 -21.30
CA ASP A 780 -12.10 4.44 -20.06
C ASP A 780 -12.60 3.68 -18.83
N GLY A 781 -13.87 3.29 -18.80
CA GLY A 781 -14.42 2.47 -17.73
C GLY A 781 -13.73 1.11 -17.58
N GLN A 782 -13.42 0.42 -18.71
CA GLN A 782 -12.66 -0.84 -18.65
C GLN A 782 -11.26 -0.65 -18.11
N ARG A 783 -10.56 0.42 -18.51
CA ARG A 783 -9.22 0.75 -17.99
C ARG A 783 -9.25 1.07 -16.49
N HIS A 784 -10.20 1.90 -16.06
CA HIS A 784 -10.41 2.23 -14.65
C HIS A 784 -10.66 0.97 -13.81
N THR A 785 -11.51 0.09 -14.30
CA THR A 785 -11.78 -1.20 -13.64
C THR A 785 -10.55 -2.07 -13.47
N ILE A 786 -9.71 -2.16 -14.51
CA ILE A 786 -8.48 -2.96 -14.45
C ILE A 786 -7.57 -2.44 -13.33
N LEU A 787 -7.38 -1.13 -13.24
CA LEU A 787 -6.55 -0.53 -12.20
C LEU A 787 -7.15 -0.69 -10.80
N LEU A 788 -8.47 -0.49 -10.67
CA LEU A 788 -9.17 -0.74 -9.42
C LEU A 788 -9.03 -2.21 -8.97
N THR A 789 -9.14 -3.15 -9.92
CA THR A 789 -8.94 -4.57 -9.63
C THR A 789 -7.50 -4.87 -9.19
N ILE A 790 -6.51 -4.24 -9.84
CA ILE A 790 -5.10 -4.35 -9.44
C ILE A 790 -4.90 -3.81 -8.02
N ALA A 791 -5.44 -2.62 -7.70
CA ALA A 791 -5.36 -2.03 -6.37
C ALA A 791 -5.97 -2.91 -5.29
N MET A 792 -7.13 -3.53 -5.60
CA MET A 792 -7.82 -4.42 -4.67
C MET A 792 -7.09 -5.74 -4.46
N LEU A 793 -6.53 -6.35 -5.53
CA LEU A 793 -5.92 -7.68 -5.50
C LEU A 793 -4.42 -7.67 -5.22
N ALA A 794 -3.81 -6.50 -5.05
CA ALA A 794 -2.43 -6.40 -4.59
C ALA A 794 -2.23 -7.18 -3.28
N GLU A 795 -1.08 -7.83 -3.13
CA GLU A 795 -0.73 -8.58 -1.91
C GLU A 795 -0.37 -7.63 -0.76
N SER A 796 -1.32 -6.80 -0.39
CA SER A 796 -1.23 -5.86 0.72
C SER A 796 -2.28 -6.22 1.77
N ASN A 797 -1.91 -6.18 3.04
CA ASN A 797 -2.81 -6.39 4.17
C ASN A 797 -3.17 -5.09 4.91
N VAL A 798 -2.60 -3.95 4.49
CA VAL A 798 -2.95 -2.66 5.11
C VAL A 798 -4.36 -2.21 4.69
N PRO A 799 -5.07 -1.43 5.52
CA PRO A 799 -6.41 -0.95 5.19
C PRO A 799 -6.46 -0.19 3.87
N LEU A 800 -7.47 -0.49 3.06
CA LEU A 800 -7.72 0.14 1.77
C LEU A 800 -8.85 1.16 1.87
N VAL A 801 -8.58 2.41 1.53
CA VAL A 801 -9.54 3.53 1.60
C VAL A 801 -9.74 4.09 0.20
N ILE A 802 -10.97 4.05 -0.34
CA ILE A 802 -11.26 4.49 -1.71
C ILE A 802 -12.47 5.42 -1.74
N ASP A 803 -12.33 6.54 -2.43
CA ASP A 803 -13.43 7.49 -2.69
C ASP A 803 -14.10 7.20 -4.04
N GLN A 804 -15.33 6.70 -4.02
CA GLN A 804 -16.18 6.44 -5.18
C GLN A 804 -15.52 5.54 -6.24
N PRO A 805 -15.27 4.25 -5.92
CA PRO A 805 -14.66 3.31 -6.85
C PRO A 805 -15.51 3.04 -8.10
N GLU A 806 -16.80 3.38 -8.06
CA GLU A 806 -17.76 3.19 -9.15
C GLU A 806 -17.78 4.32 -10.19
N ASP A 807 -17.06 5.43 -9.98
CA ASP A 807 -17.07 6.53 -10.94
C ASP A 807 -16.61 6.05 -12.33
N ASP A 808 -17.35 6.41 -13.37
CA ASP A 808 -17.12 6.03 -14.77
C ASP A 808 -17.32 4.55 -15.12
N LEU A 809 -17.93 3.74 -14.22
CA LEU A 809 -18.17 2.31 -14.43
C LEU A 809 -19.65 1.98 -14.70
N ASP A 810 -19.88 0.97 -15.53
CA ASP A 810 -21.24 0.47 -15.73
C ASP A 810 -21.70 -0.50 -14.62
N ASN A 811 -23.00 -0.52 -14.33
CA ASN A 811 -23.57 -1.33 -13.24
C ASN A 811 -23.40 -2.85 -13.44
N ALA A 812 -23.41 -3.36 -14.68
CA ALA A 812 -23.23 -4.78 -14.93
C ALA A 812 -21.80 -5.20 -14.57
N PHE A 813 -20.84 -4.34 -14.86
CA PHE A 813 -19.44 -4.56 -14.54
C PHE A 813 -19.18 -4.44 -13.03
N ILE A 814 -19.76 -3.44 -12.36
CA ILE A 814 -19.68 -3.29 -10.89
C ILE A 814 -20.14 -4.58 -10.23
N PHE A 815 -21.29 -5.13 -10.65
CA PHE A 815 -21.82 -6.37 -10.09
C PHE A 815 -20.93 -7.58 -10.35
N SER A 816 -20.49 -7.79 -11.59
CA SER A 816 -19.77 -9.01 -11.98
C SER A 816 -18.32 -9.05 -11.51
N SER A 817 -17.67 -7.90 -11.35
CA SER A 817 -16.24 -7.81 -11.06
C SER A 817 -15.95 -7.18 -9.70
N ILE A 818 -16.41 -5.94 -9.45
CA ILE A 818 -16.04 -5.20 -8.22
C ILE A 818 -16.64 -5.88 -6.99
N VAL A 819 -17.91 -6.21 -7.01
CA VAL A 819 -18.59 -6.86 -5.88
C VAL A 819 -17.93 -8.20 -5.55
N THR A 820 -17.62 -9.00 -6.57
CA THR A 820 -16.93 -10.29 -6.38
C THR A 820 -15.53 -10.10 -5.78
N THR A 821 -14.79 -9.12 -6.27
CA THR A 821 -13.44 -8.80 -5.75
C THR A 821 -13.52 -8.28 -4.31
N LEU A 822 -14.44 -7.36 -4.00
CA LEU A 822 -14.64 -6.84 -2.64
C LEU A 822 -14.96 -7.95 -1.64
N ARG A 823 -15.84 -8.88 -2.00
CA ARG A 823 -16.19 -10.05 -1.14
C ARG A 823 -14.98 -10.94 -0.86
N ALA A 824 -14.07 -11.08 -1.83
CA ALA A 824 -12.86 -11.87 -1.65
C ALA A 824 -11.79 -11.17 -0.81
N ILE A 825 -11.59 -9.85 -1.00
CA ILE A 825 -10.52 -9.13 -0.30
C ILE A 825 -10.87 -8.72 1.12
N LYS A 826 -12.15 -8.41 1.42
CA LYS A 826 -12.58 -7.97 2.75
C LYS A 826 -12.29 -8.99 3.86
N GLU A 827 -12.08 -10.25 3.52
CA GLU A 827 -11.71 -11.30 4.48
C GLU A 827 -10.22 -11.31 4.82
N ARG A 828 -9.40 -10.59 4.04
CA ARG A 828 -7.93 -10.52 4.22
C ARG A 828 -7.45 -9.13 4.58
N ARG A 829 -8.25 -8.10 4.27
CA ARG A 829 -7.85 -6.70 4.39
C ARG A 829 -9.08 -5.84 4.66
N GLN A 830 -8.97 -4.91 5.62
CA GLN A 830 -10.04 -3.95 5.85
C GLN A 830 -10.22 -3.03 4.63
N VAL A 831 -11.47 -2.78 4.27
CA VAL A 831 -11.83 -1.90 3.15
C VAL A 831 -12.79 -0.82 3.66
N ILE A 832 -12.50 0.45 3.36
CA ILE A 832 -13.33 1.60 3.70
C ILE A 832 -13.64 2.34 2.40
N LEU A 833 -14.91 2.38 2.01
CA LEU A 833 -15.35 2.97 0.75
C LEU A 833 -16.33 4.11 0.97
N VAL A 834 -16.26 5.10 0.10
CA VAL A 834 -17.38 6.01 -0.16
C VAL A 834 -18.08 5.53 -1.43
N THR A 835 -19.40 5.35 -1.40
CA THR A 835 -20.13 4.87 -2.59
C THR A 835 -21.53 5.46 -2.69
N HIS A 836 -22.00 5.61 -3.92
CA HIS A 836 -23.38 5.92 -4.28
C HIS A 836 -24.08 4.71 -4.93
N ASN A 837 -23.39 3.58 -5.06
CA ASN A 837 -23.89 2.39 -5.75
C ASN A 837 -24.39 1.34 -4.76
N ALA A 838 -25.68 0.99 -4.88
CA ALA A 838 -26.30 -0.02 -4.02
C ALA A 838 -25.65 -1.41 -4.19
N ASN A 839 -25.16 -1.77 -5.39
CA ASN A 839 -24.51 -3.05 -5.60
C ASN A 839 -23.24 -3.20 -4.75
N ILE A 840 -22.47 -2.13 -4.58
CA ILE A 840 -21.26 -2.14 -3.74
C ILE A 840 -21.63 -2.27 -2.26
N ALA A 841 -22.53 -1.42 -1.77
CA ALA A 841 -22.86 -1.38 -0.35
C ALA A 841 -23.66 -2.63 0.11
N VAL A 842 -24.61 -3.10 -0.69
CA VAL A 842 -25.52 -4.19 -0.33
C VAL A 842 -24.99 -5.55 -0.79
N LEU A 843 -24.67 -5.70 -2.09
CA LEU A 843 -24.22 -6.99 -2.64
C LEU A 843 -22.76 -7.29 -2.33
N GLY A 844 -21.93 -6.26 -2.00
CA GLY A 844 -20.63 -6.42 -1.38
C GLY A 844 -20.68 -6.99 0.04
N ASP A 845 -21.89 -7.06 0.61
CA ASP A 845 -22.18 -7.51 1.99
C ASP A 845 -21.33 -6.71 3.00
N SER A 846 -21.54 -5.38 3.01
CA SER A 846 -20.85 -4.49 3.94
C SER A 846 -21.21 -4.83 5.38
N GLU A 847 -20.19 -5.05 6.20
CA GLU A 847 -20.36 -5.25 7.64
C GLU A 847 -20.86 -3.97 8.30
N LEU A 848 -20.35 -2.81 7.84
CA LEU A 848 -20.81 -1.51 8.32
C LEU A 848 -21.19 -0.61 7.16
N ILE A 849 -22.43 -0.14 7.15
CA ILE A 849 -22.92 0.93 6.30
C ILE A 849 -23.12 2.16 7.20
N LEU A 850 -22.59 3.29 6.76
CA LEU A 850 -22.63 4.57 7.44
C LEU A 850 -23.46 5.56 6.61
N PRO A 851 -24.78 5.66 6.83
CA PRO A 851 -25.61 6.65 6.16
C PRO A 851 -25.30 8.04 6.66
N MET A 852 -24.75 8.89 5.77
CA MET A 852 -24.42 10.27 6.08
C MET A 852 -25.51 11.22 5.57
N HIS A 853 -25.87 12.17 6.38
CA HIS A 853 -26.83 13.22 6.07
C HIS A 853 -26.34 14.58 6.57
N ARG A 854 -26.93 15.63 6.07
CA ARG A 854 -26.70 16.99 6.58
C ARG A 854 -27.73 17.29 7.65
N GLU A 855 -27.27 17.68 8.82
CA GLU A 855 -28.08 18.20 9.90
C GLU A 855 -27.59 19.61 10.21
N ASP A 856 -28.44 20.60 9.95
CA ASP A 856 -28.07 22.02 9.96
C ASP A 856 -26.84 22.27 9.06
N ASP A 857 -25.74 22.73 9.65
CA ASP A 857 -24.48 23.02 8.94
C ASP A 857 -23.46 21.91 9.01
N PHE A 858 -23.81 20.76 9.59
CA PHE A 858 -22.87 19.65 9.82
C PHE A 858 -23.27 18.36 9.10
N GLY A 859 -22.26 17.59 8.71
CA GLY A 859 -22.44 16.22 8.26
C GLY A 859 -22.44 15.28 9.47
N LYS A 860 -23.44 14.41 9.56
CA LYS A 860 -23.63 13.45 10.65
C LYS A 860 -23.91 12.05 10.11
N THR A 861 -23.48 11.01 10.84
CA THR A 861 -23.92 9.64 10.58
C THR A 861 -25.15 9.29 11.41
N LYS A 862 -26.10 8.59 10.80
CA LYS A 862 -27.33 8.16 11.46
C LYS A 862 -27.74 6.77 10.99
N ASP A 863 -28.34 6.00 11.91
CA ASP A 863 -28.86 4.66 11.60
C ASP A 863 -27.78 3.72 11.00
N ARG A 864 -26.56 3.77 11.61
CA ARG A 864 -25.40 2.94 11.20
C ARG A 864 -25.63 1.47 11.52
N GLY A 865 -25.11 0.56 10.70
CA GLY A 865 -25.28 -0.88 10.87
C GLY A 865 -24.96 -1.64 9.59
N SER A 866 -25.54 -2.84 9.38
CA SER A 866 -25.47 -3.56 8.11
C SER A 866 -26.85 -3.63 7.47
N ILE A 867 -26.96 -4.23 6.27
CA ILE A 867 -28.22 -4.33 5.51
C ILE A 867 -29.30 -5.14 6.25
N ASP A 868 -28.94 -5.98 7.17
CA ASP A 868 -29.84 -6.77 7.99
C ASP A 868 -30.43 -5.97 9.19
N ALA A 869 -29.84 -4.82 9.55
CA ALA A 869 -30.44 -3.88 10.52
C ALA A 869 -31.57 -3.08 9.85
N ASP A 870 -32.75 -3.07 10.47
CA ASP A 870 -33.96 -2.47 9.91
C ASP A 870 -33.84 -0.96 9.68
N ALA A 871 -33.19 -0.22 10.59
CA ALA A 871 -32.98 1.21 10.44
C ALA A 871 -32.03 1.51 9.27
N THR A 872 -30.90 0.79 9.21
CA THR A 872 -29.90 0.95 8.15
C THR A 872 -30.50 0.59 6.78
N ARG A 873 -31.25 -0.52 6.70
CA ARG A 873 -31.90 -0.95 5.45
C ARG A 873 -32.86 0.11 4.91
N ARG A 874 -33.66 0.74 5.77
CA ARG A 874 -34.55 1.85 5.36
C ARG A 874 -33.77 3.02 4.79
N ARG A 875 -32.63 3.41 5.44
CA ARG A 875 -31.77 4.48 4.94
C ARG A 875 -31.09 4.14 3.62
N VAL A 876 -30.62 2.89 3.46
CA VAL A 876 -30.06 2.44 2.18
C VAL A 876 -31.08 2.58 1.05
N LEU A 877 -32.32 2.12 1.27
CA LEU A 877 -33.42 2.28 0.29
C LEU A 877 -33.70 3.75 -0.04
N GLU A 878 -33.74 4.62 0.98
CA GLU A 878 -33.97 6.07 0.78
C GLU A 878 -32.83 6.70 -0.03
N ILE A 879 -31.59 6.45 0.33
CA ILE A 879 -30.41 7.14 -0.22
C ILE A 879 -30.01 6.60 -1.59
N LEU A 880 -29.95 5.28 -1.75
CA LEU A 880 -29.39 4.65 -2.95
C LEU A 880 -30.47 4.24 -3.96
N GLU A 881 -31.72 4.01 -3.51
CA GLU A 881 -32.79 3.52 -4.37
C GLU A 881 -33.92 4.54 -4.59
N GLY A 882 -33.88 5.67 -3.92
CA GLY A 882 -34.91 6.72 -4.02
C GLY A 882 -36.18 6.41 -3.21
N GLY A 883 -36.09 5.52 -2.21
CA GLY A 883 -37.15 5.11 -1.32
C GLY A 883 -37.86 3.82 -1.74
N SER A 884 -38.66 3.28 -0.81
CA SER A 884 -39.36 2.00 -1.00
C SER A 884 -40.31 2.02 -2.20
N ASP A 885 -41.01 3.13 -2.44
CA ASP A 885 -42.01 3.25 -3.54
C ASP A 885 -41.30 3.22 -4.90
N ALA A 886 -40.20 3.98 -5.06
CA ALA A 886 -39.44 3.96 -6.30
C ALA A 886 -38.83 2.58 -6.56
N PHE A 887 -38.29 1.91 -5.52
CA PHE A 887 -37.73 0.57 -5.60
C PHE A 887 -38.80 -0.46 -6.02
N ASN A 888 -39.98 -0.49 -5.35
CA ASN A 888 -41.03 -1.41 -5.65
C ASN A 888 -41.58 -1.19 -7.06
N ARG A 889 -41.78 0.06 -7.48
CA ARG A 889 -42.25 0.40 -8.83
C ARG A 889 -41.27 -0.10 -9.90
N ARG A 890 -39.97 0.07 -9.71
CA ARG A 890 -38.95 -0.46 -10.62
C ARG A 890 -39.02 -1.99 -10.68
N ARG A 891 -39.09 -2.65 -9.51
CA ARG A 891 -39.22 -4.11 -9.43
C ARG A 891 -40.42 -4.63 -10.20
N GLU A 892 -41.62 -4.02 -10.06
CA GLU A 892 -42.79 -4.36 -10.82
C GLU A 892 -42.60 -4.18 -12.32
N MET A 893 -41.98 -3.06 -12.76
CA MET A 893 -41.74 -2.79 -14.17
C MET A 893 -40.74 -3.76 -14.81
N TYR A 894 -39.80 -4.33 -14.06
CA TYR A 894 -38.85 -5.31 -14.56
C TYR A 894 -39.33 -6.75 -14.45
N SER A 895 -40.40 -7.03 -13.68
CA SER A 895 -40.98 -8.36 -13.50
C SER A 895 -41.89 -8.79 -14.67
N HIS A 896 -42.16 -7.92 -15.58
CA HIS A 896 -42.94 -8.12 -16.81
C HIS A 896 -42.06 -7.92 -18.05
#